data_d8707595edf7d167a22c7b4cbb6d19b1
#
_entry.id   d8707595edf7d167a22c7b4cbb6d19b1
#
_cell.length_a   1.000
_cell.length_b   1.000
_cell.length_c   1.000
_cell.angle_alpha   90.00
_cell.angle_beta   90.00
_cell.angle_gamma   90.00
#
_symmetry.space_group_name_H-M   'P 1'
#
loop_
_entity.id
_entity.type
_entity.pdbx_description
1 polymer ?
#
loop_
_entity_poly.entity_id
_entity_poly.type
_entity_poly.pdbx_seq_one_letter_code
_entity_poly.pdbx_strand_id
1 'polypeptide(L)'
;MKNVSRFLVVLVLLLSSSAAFAQQRPVPDWVRDGVIYEIYPRAFSQKGDFNAITARLDELKDLGVTILWLMPIHPIGQEKKKGTIGSPYAVRDYYAINPDYGTANDLKRLIREAHARGLKVIIDIVANHTSWDSVLMKHPEFYKRDAKGNITYPYDWYDIAALNYNNEQLRGYMIDMLKYWIREFDLDGFRCDVAAEVPTDFWESARDELVKIKPDILMLAEAHKPELLVKAFDLDYSWPLHSTLTKVLQGDAFASDLRKEWEKEVKESPKGALHMRFSDNHDERRAIARFGERAALAASAFVFTLDGVPMIYNGMEVGDTTESGAPALFEKLPIFWAIGERRPEFRKFYKEIMARRRGSKALRHGTLEWIQNSDESRVVSFVRRAEGEEVLVTINFSSMHFSGTVGASAVSLAPWEYKITNSKAAKTGEPARWPTAAKNGFGTSVTLNSKVWFTLANGVLTEVFYPTIDSPKVKRLQFHVHTDAKVEQELNDTVHRMELPNRASLTFRQVNHARSGQYTITKTYVTDPQRDAVLIDVRFAGKQPARLTVHYDPTIKNKGNSALATNCETEPRAQLNCTIALGFGENVTAAVVAAGSSLKRGFARARREYETGWRRYVSGLPSVEAKHQQQFNMAAMVLRALEDKTFRGAVIASPSVPWGGGADADEATISGYHAVWSRDLYHVATAFMALGDRVTANRLLDYLFRVQQKPDGSFPRNTWVDGRVIGDGLQMDQVALPLVLAYQLRRTDRATWQIHVKPAADLIVKRGPQTDQDRWEEKSGYFPATVAAEIAGLVCAAEIAKANLDTASADRYLNTADKWARSVELIDSSRVDAGFLELVRLGVKRGRDEAIIEALRVVDRAIKVMPPAGEAWYRYNNDTYGETPSGGDFDGRKGVGRLWTLLTGERGEYEIAAGDLGAARRRLETMSQFANDGLMIPEQVWDRRNSPSPAFKFGKGTGSATPLAWSMAQFIRLALNLKHERNLETPEVVAERYLSK
;
A
#
# COMPACT_ATOMS: atom_id res chain seq x y z
N MET A 1 19.76 21.64 -34.40
CA MET A 1 20.24 21.82 -33.03
C MET A 1 19.15 22.09 -31.99
N LYS A 2 17.88 22.34 -32.36
CA LYS A 2 16.76 22.52 -31.37
C LYS A 2 16.04 21.22 -30.95
N ASN A 3 16.26 20.11 -31.66
CA ASN A 3 15.56 18.83 -31.37
C ASN A 3 16.37 17.86 -30.48
N VAL A 4 17.67 18.05 -30.33
CA VAL A 4 18.51 17.20 -29.46
C VAL A 4 18.33 17.58 -27.97
N SER A 5 18.07 18.86 -27.67
CA SER A 5 17.84 19.36 -26.32
C SER A 5 16.51 18.90 -25.73
N ARG A 6 15.47 18.64 -26.55
CA ARG A 6 14.19 18.12 -26.06
C ARG A 6 14.22 16.62 -25.72
N PHE A 7 15.07 15.85 -26.41
CA PHE A 7 15.24 14.43 -26.13
C PHE A 7 16.05 14.18 -24.85
N LEU A 8 17.03 15.04 -24.56
CA LEU A 8 17.83 14.92 -23.33
C LEU A 8 17.02 15.32 -22.08
N VAL A 9 16.13 16.32 -22.17
CA VAL A 9 15.25 16.74 -21.06
C VAL A 9 14.17 15.68 -20.77
N VAL A 10 13.67 14.99 -21.81
CA VAL A 10 12.70 13.89 -21.62
C VAL A 10 13.37 12.63 -21.05
N LEU A 11 14.65 12.38 -21.39
CA LEU A 11 15.37 11.21 -20.84
C LEU A 11 15.80 11.45 -19.38
N VAL A 12 16.14 12.67 -19.00
CA VAL A 12 16.45 13.04 -17.60
C VAL A 12 15.18 13.04 -16.73
N LEU A 13 14.01 13.44 -17.27
CA LEU A 13 12.72 13.35 -16.57
C LEU A 13 12.19 11.91 -16.45
N LEU A 14 12.58 11.00 -17.34
CA LEU A 14 12.22 9.57 -17.25
C LEU A 14 13.13 8.80 -16.27
N LEU A 15 14.36 9.26 -16.02
CA LEU A 15 15.25 8.66 -15.04
C LEU A 15 14.91 9.09 -13.60
N SER A 16 14.40 10.31 -13.41
CA SER A 16 13.94 10.77 -12.08
C SER A 16 12.64 10.11 -11.60
N SER A 17 11.85 9.52 -12.51
CA SER A 17 10.60 8.81 -12.13
C SER A 17 10.81 7.36 -11.70
N SER A 18 11.97 6.75 -11.96
CA SER A 18 12.24 5.34 -11.62
C SER A 18 12.61 5.15 -10.14
N ALA A 19 13.18 6.14 -9.48
CA ALA A 19 13.57 6.04 -8.07
C ALA A 19 12.37 6.09 -7.11
N ALA A 20 11.31 6.80 -7.44
CA ALA A 20 10.10 6.90 -6.62
C ALA A 20 9.33 5.56 -6.46
N PHE A 21 9.60 4.58 -7.33
CA PHE A 21 9.03 3.22 -7.24
C PHE A 21 10.02 2.17 -6.73
N ALA A 22 11.30 2.54 -6.57
CA ALA A 22 12.30 1.67 -5.98
C ALA A 22 12.11 1.57 -4.46
N GLN A 23 12.51 0.45 -3.89
CA GLN A 23 12.60 0.30 -2.44
C GLN A 23 14.02 0.59 -1.98
N GLN A 24 14.15 1.33 -0.89
CA GLN A 24 15.46 1.48 -0.24
C GLN A 24 15.98 0.11 0.21
N ARG A 25 17.29 -0.08 0.14
CA ARG A 25 17.95 -1.23 0.76
C ARG A 25 17.64 -1.30 2.28
N PRO A 26 17.67 -2.49 2.90
CA PRO A 26 17.52 -2.61 4.35
C PRO A 26 18.61 -1.82 5.09
N VAL A 27 18.20 -0.92 5.97
CA VAL A 27 19.09 -0.11 6.82
C VAL A 27 19.28 -0.81 8.16
N PRO A 28 20.50 -0.94 8.68
CA PRO A 28 20.75 -1.53 10.00
C PRO A 28 19.96 -0.81 11.11
N ASP A 29 19.41 -1.56 12.07
CA ASP A 29 18.60 -0.99 13.15
C ASP A 29 19.40 0.03 13.99
N TRP A 30 20.69 -0.20 14.22
CA TRP A 30 21.52 0.72 14.97
C TRP A 30 21.65 2.11 14.30
N VAL A 31 21.50 2.18 12.97
CA VAL A 31 21.47 3.44 12.20
C VAL A 31 20.11 4.12 12.40
N ARG A 32 19.02 3.40 12.21
CA ARG A 32 17.66 3.90 12.38
C ARG A 32 17.37 4.39 13.80
N ASP A 33 17.85 3.64 14.78
CA ASP A 33 17.74 3.98 16.21
C ASP A 33 18.71 5.07 16.65
N GLY A 34 19.65 5.43 15.78
CA GLY A 34 20.78 6.28 16.07
C GLY A 34 20.45 7.76 16.31
N VAL A 35 21.41 8.40 16.97
CA VAL A 35 21.54 9.85 17.06
C VAL A 35 22.98 10.15 16.66
N ILE A 36 23.15 10.90 15.57
CA ILE A 36 24.46 11.28 15.05
C ILE A 36 24.97 12.51 15.79
N TYR A 37 26.23 12.49 16.19
CA TYR A 37 26.94 13.61 16.75
C TYR A 37 28.13 13.94 15.87
N GLU A 38 28.02 15.02 15.14
CA GLU A 38 29.06 15.54 14.26
C GLU A 38 30.16 16.24 15.07
N ILE A 39 31.39 15.85 14.85
CA ILE A 39 32.57 16.36 15.55
C ILE A 39 33.55 16.97 14.55
N TYR A 40 33.81 18.24 14.69
CA TYR A 40 34.96 18.88 14.07
C TYR A 40 36.17 18.76 15.02
N PRO A 41 37.15 17.84 14.78
CA PRO A 41 38.24 17.60 15.73
C PRO A 41 39.00 18.88 16.11
N ARG A 42 39.32 19.72 15.12
CA ARG A 42 40.03 21.01 15.29
C ARG A 42 39.32 21.96 16.26
N ALA A 43 37.98 21.99 16.20
CA ALA A 43 37.18 22.90 17.01
C ALA A 43 36.72 22.30 18.34
N PHE A 44 36.81 21.00 18.52
CA PHE A 44 36.24 20.29 19.67
C PHE A 44 36.89 20.66 21.02
N SER A 45 38.15 21.08 20.99
CA SER A 45 38.86 21.51 22.18
C SER A 45 39.97 22.53 21.85
N GLN A 46 40.60 23.13 22.86
CA GLN A 46 41.76 23.97 22.66
C GLN A 46 42.93 23.20 22.01
N LYS A 47 43.12 21.94 22.33
CA LYS A 47 44.12 21.08 21.66
C LYS A 47 43.69 20.73 20.27
N GLY A 48 42.41 20.36 20.05
CA GLY A 48 41.86 19.98 18.76
C GLY A 48 42.28 18.58 18.32
N ASP A 49 42.45 17.65 19.27
CA ASP A 49 42.99 16.33 19.04
C ASP A 49 42.04 15.18 19.44
N PHE A 50 42.32 13.94 18.98
CA PHE A 50 41.53 12.74 19.27
C PHE A 50 41.49 12.43 20.78
N ASN A 51 42.54 12.77 21.53
CA ASN A 51 42.60 12.50 22.95
C ASN A 51 41.62 13.34 23.75
N ALA A 52 41.36 14.58 23.31
CA ALA A 52 40.34 15.44 23.89
C ALA A 52 38.92 14.92 23.64
N ILE A 53 38.67 14.32 22.46
CA ILE A 53 37.42 13.66 22.16
C ILE A 53 37.27 12.39 23.02
N THR A 54 38.31 11.57 23.10
CA THR A 54 38.32 10.32 23.91
C THR A 54 37.99 10.63 25.38
N ALA A 55 38.54 11.70 25.94
CA ALA A 55 38.29 12.09 27.33
C ALA A 55 36.83 12.47 27.62
N ARG A 56 36.01 12.80 26.60
CA ARG A 56 34.63 13.21 26.77
C ARG A 56 33.62 12.18 26.29
N LEU A 57 34.03 10.95 25.96
CA LEU A 57 33.12 9.90 25.48
C LEU A 57 32.01 9.56 26.48
N ASP A 58 32.31 9.58 27.79
CA ASP A 58 31.29 9.32 28.82
C ASP A 58 30.24 10.44 28.86
N GLU A 59 30.63 11.70 28.64
CA GLU A 59 29.71 12.83 28.56
C GLU A 59 28.82 12.74 27.33
N LEU A 60 29.32 12.29 26.17
CA LEU A 60 28.57 12.09 24.94
C LEU A 60 27.61 10.92 25.08
N LYS A 61 28.05 9.83 25.75
CA LYS A 61 27.20 8.69 26.04
C LYS A 61 26.05 9.06 27.00
N ASP A 62 26.36 9.83 28.07
CA ASP A 62 25.37 10.34 29.01
C ASP A 62 24.35 11.28 28.34
N LEU A 63 24.79 12.07 27.38
CA LEU A 63 23.91 12.93 26.57
C LEU A 63 22.89 12.12 25.78
N GLY A 64 23.26 10.93 25.33
CA GLY A 64 22.39 10.01 24.57
C GLY A 64 22.80 9.81 23.13
N VAL A 65 23.99 10.29 22.74
CA VAL A 65 24.60 10.06 21.43
C VAL A 65 24.87 8.56 21.21
N THR A 66 24.79 8.09 19.96
CA THR A 66 25.08 6.70 19.60
C THR A 66 26.06 6.57 18.43
N ILE A 67 26.18 7.59 17.59
CA ILE A 67 27.05 7.59 16.41
C ILE A 67 27.91 8.85 16.46
N LEU A 68 29.21 8.70 16.46
CA LEU A 68 30.18 9.77 16.33
C LEU A 68 30.59 9.89 14.86
N TRP A 69 30.36 11.04 14.25
CA TRP A 69 30.84 11.36 12.93
C TRP A 69 32.00 12.37 13.05
N LEU A 70 33.21 11.92 12.74
CA LEU A 70 34.39 12.76 12.68
C LEU A 70 34.49 13.42 11.29
N MET A 71 34.48 14.75 11.23
CA MET A 71 34.81 15.47 10.01
C MET A 71 36.19 15.08 9.49
N PRO A 72 36.60 15.45 8.24
CA PRO A 72 37.77 14.85 7.59
C PRO A 72 39.03 14.87 8.49
N ILE A 73 39.61 13.69 8.65
CA ILE A 73 40.74 13.46 9.56
C ILE A 73 42.09 13.46 8.85
N HIS A 74 42.09 13.66 7.54
CA HIS A 74 43.27 13.57 6.68
C HIS A 74 44.13 14.83 6.73
N PRO A 75 45.44 14.76 6.34
CA PRO A 75 46.28 15.91 6.18
C PRO A 75 45.71 16.88 5.15
N ILE A 76 45.80 18.14 5.46
CA ILE A 76 45.25 19.24 4.66
C ILE A 76 46.31 19.77 3.69
N GLY A 77 45.91 20.01 2.45
CA GLY A 77 46.76 20.62 1.43
C GLY A 77 47.20 22.05 1.79
N GLN A 78 48.39 22.42 1.35
CA GLN A 78 48.94 23.73 1.58
C GLN A 78 48.97 24.62 0.32
N GLU A 79 48.94 23.99 -0.84
CA GLU A 79 48.88 24.71 -2.12
C GLU A 79 47.47 25.27 -2.37
N LYS A 80 47.40 26.60 -2.60
CA LYS A 80 46.17 27.35 -2.84
C LYS A 80 45.15 27.29 -1.69
N LYS A 81 45.60 27.01 -0.45
CA LYS A 81 44.70 26.89 0.72
C LYS A 81 43.95 28.20 0.98
N LYS A 82 42.73 28.07 1.47
CA LYS A 82 41.93 29.19 2.02
C LYS A 82 42.23 29.35 3.52
N GLY A 83 42.20 30.57 4.02
CA GLY A 83 42.47 30.90 5.43
C GLY A 83 43.88 30.58 5.90
N THR A 84 44.07 30.51 7.23
CA THR A 84 45.41 30.30 7.80
C THR A 84 45.81 28.81 7.81
N ILE A 85 44.86 27.92 8.02
CA ILE A 85 45.09 26.47 8.17
C ILE A 85 44.68 25.70 6.91
N GLY A 86 43.69 26.17 6.20
CA GLY A 86 43.08 25.46 5.05
C GLY A 86 41.85 24.64 5.41
N SER A 87 41.11 24.20 4.35
CA SER A 87 39.90 23.38 4.47
C SER A 87 40.27 21.95 4.84
N PRO A 88 39.58 21.32 5.79
CA PRO A 88 39.70 19.89 6.05
C PRO A 88 39.23 19.03 4.84
N TYR A 89 38.46 19.59 3.92
CA TYR A 89 38.02 18.96 2.68
C TYR A 89 39.07 19.04 1.56
N ALA A 90 40.17 19.80 1.69
CA ALA A 90 41.29 19.77 0.77
C ALA A 90 42.29 18.63 1.15
N VAL A 91 41.93 17.40 0.86
CA VAL A 91 42.66 16.19 1.29
C VAL A 91 43.97 16.03 0.53
N ARG A 92 45.07 15.95 1.26
CA ARG A 92 46.44 15.74 0.72
C ARG A 92 46.77 14.25 0.56
N ASP A 93 46.41 13.42 1.56
CA ASP A 93 46.68 11.98 1.54
C ASP A 93 45.57 11.22 2.25
N TYR A 94 44.88 10.36 1.49
CA TYR A 94 43.74 9.59 1.99
C TYR A 94 44.12 8.44 2.95
N TYR A 95 45.37 8.02 3.00
CA TYR A 95 45.84 6.94 3.90
C TYR A 95 46.52 7.49 5.16
N ALA A 96 46.70 8.79 5.27
CA ALA A 96 47.34 9.45 6.40
C ALA A 96 46.34 10.14 7.32
N ILE A 97 46.75 10.33 8.57
CA ILE A 97 46.03 11.10 9.59
C ILE A 97 46.69 12.45 9.71
N ASN A 98 45.88 13.50 9.86
CA ASN A 98 46.33 14.83 10.13
C ASN A 98 47.12 14.85 11.45
N PRO A 99 48.42 15.25 11.43
CA PRO A 99 49.26 15.23 12.63
C PRO A 99 48.76 16.16 13.74
N ASP A 100 47.99 17.20 13.41
CA ASP A 100 47.37 18.08 14.41
C ASP A 100 46.29 17.38 15.24
N TYR A 101 45.72 16.28 14.74
CA TYR A 101 44.70 15.47 15.43
C TYR A 101 45.24 14.31 16.25
N GLY A 102 46.50 13.96 16.03
CA GLY A 102 47.19 12.87 16.71
C GLY A 102 47.75 11.79 15.80
N THR A 103 47.97 10.63 16.37
CA THR A 103 48.55 9.48 15.68
C THR A 103 47.50 8.44 15.35
N ALA A 104 47.87 7.43 14.52
CA ALA A 104 47.00 6.26 14.25
C ALA A 104 46.62 5.52 15.55
N ASN A 105 47.52 5.44 16.54
CA ASN A 105 47.23 4.82 17.82
C ASN A 105 46.20 5.61 18.64
N ASP A 106 46.21 6.95 18.53
CA ASP A 106 45.23 7.81 19.20
C ASP A 106 43.83 7.63 18.60
N LEU A 107 43.73 7.56 17.27
CA LEU A 107 42.47 7.25 16.58
C LEU A 107 41.98 5.82 16.92
N LYS A 108 42.84 4.81 16.84
CA LYS A 108 42.50 3.42 17.23
C LYS A 108 42.02 3.34 18.69
N ARG A 109 42.62 4.16 19.58
CA ARG A 109 42.18 4.26 20.98
C ARG A 109 40.78 4.89 21.06
N LEU A 110 40.56 6.03 20.39
CA LEU A 110 39.25 6.69 20.36
C LEU A 110 38.14 5.72 19.92
N ILE A 111 38.36 5.00 18.82
CA ILE A 111 37.38 4.06 18.27
C ILE A 111 37.12 2.90 19.25
N ARG A 112 38.18 2.27 19.79
CA ARG A 112 38.03 1.19 20.76
C ARG A 112 37.28 1.63 22.03
N GLU A 113 37.61 2.83 22.57
CA GLU A 113 36.95 3.37 23.75
C GLU A 113 35.51 3.77 23.46
N ALA A 114 35.21 4.24 22.26
CA ALA A 114 33.83 4.49 21.79
C ALA A 114 33.04 3.18 21.71
N HIS A 115 33.59 2.14 21.08
CA HIS A 115 32.96 0.83 20.98
C HIS A 115 32.72 0.20 22.35
N ALA A 116 33.67 0.33 23.30
CA ALA A 116 33.50 -0.17 24.67
C ALA A 116 32.29 0.48 25.38
N ARG A 117 31.88 1.67 24.96
CA ARG A 117 30.70 2.40 25.46
C ARG A 117 29.45 2.16 24.61
N GLY A 118 29.54 1.33 23.57
CA GLY A 118 28.45 1.08 22.62
C GLY A 118 28.17 2.27 21.70
N LEU A 119 29.16 3.11 21.45
CA LEU A 119 29.12 4.19 20.45
C LEU A 119 29.72 3.67 19.14
N LYS A 120 29.11 4.03 18.01
CA LYS A 120 29.62 3.80 16.67
C LYS A 120 30.44 4.98 16.18
N VAL A 121 31.43 4.72 15.31
CA VAL A 121 32.32 5.79 14.80
C VAL A 121 32.36 5.73 13.27
N ILE A 122 32.06 6.85 12.63
CA ILE A 122 32.21 7.04 11.19
C ILE A 122 33.13 8.22 10.92
N ILE A 123 33.79 8.23 9.76
CA ILE A 123 34.61 9.35 9.31
C ILE A 123 34.08 9.95 8.03
N ASP A 124 34.44 11.20 7.78
CA ASP A 124 34.13 11.92 6.56
C ASP A 124 35.11 11.56 5.44
N ILE A 125 34.59 11.25 4.26
CA ILE A 125 35.39 10.90 3.07
C ILE A 125 35.07 11.88 1.94
N VAL A 126 36.11 12.58 1.48
CA VAL A 126 36.06 13.55 0.40
C VAL A 126 36.38 12.84 -0.92
N ALA A 127 35.39 12.24 -1.56
CA ALA A 127 35.66 11.43 -2.77
C ALA A 127 35.65 12.23 -4.08
N ASN A 128 35.08 13.43 -4.10
CA ASN A 128 34.93 14.21 -5.35
C ASN A 128 36.21 14.97 -5.78
N HIS A 129 37.12 15.29 -4.84
CA HIS A 129 38.24 16.18 -5.10
C HIS A 129 39.39 15.98 -4.11
N THR A 130 40.55 16.57 -4.39
CA THR A 130 41.74 16.58 -3.51
C THR A 130 42.31 18.00 -3.40
N SER A 131 43.32 18.21 -2.53
CA SER A 131 44.16 19.38 -2.60
C SER A 131 45.07 19.38 -3.85
N TRP A 132 45.64 20.53 -4.21
CA TRP A 132 46.56 20.70 -5.33
C TRP A 132 47.94 20.05 -5.09
N ASP A 133 48.32 19.83 -3.84
CA ASP A 133 49.55 19.14 -3.42
C ASP A 133 49.28 17.72 -2.91
N SER A 134 48.14 17.13 -3.34
CA SER A 134 47.81 15.76 -3.00
C SER A 134 48.82 14.73 -3.56
N VAL A 135 49.04 13.67 -2.83
CA VAL A 135 49.87 12.52 -3.27
C VAL A 135 49.35 11.93 -4.59
N LEU A 136 48.07 12.08 -4.91
CA LEU A 136 47.45 11.65 -6.15
C LEU A 136 47.84 12.52 -7.36
N MET A 137 48.46 13.71 -7.18
CA MET A 137 48.94 14.53 -8.30
C MET A 137 50.07 13.83 -9.10
N LYS A 138 50.66 12.75 -8.56
CA LYS A 138 51.57 11.88 -9.31
C LYS A 138 50.85 11.11 -10.45
N HIS A 139 49.53 11.08 -10.40
CA HIS A 139 48.63 10.45 -11.37
C HIS A 139 47.71 11.49 -11.99
N PRO A 140 48.21 12.33 -12.88
CA PRO A 140 47.46 13.43 -13.47
C PRO A 140 46.25 12.98 -14.30
N GLU A 141 46.21 11.71 -14.71
CA GLU A 141 45.07 11.03 -15.37
C GLU A 141 43.88 10.80 -14.41
N PHE A 142 44.07 10.95 -13.13
CA PHE A 142 43.01 10.82 -12.12
C PHE A 142 42.16 12.08 -12.00
N TYR A 143 42.55 13.17 -12.67
CA TYR A 143 41.88 14.47 -12.55
C TYR A 143 41.09 14.88 -13.79
N LYS A 144 39.96 15.56 -13.56
CA LYS A 144 39.17 16.19 -14.62
C LYS A 144 39.97 17.31 -15.27
N ARG A 145 39.82 17.45 -16.61
CA ARG A 145 40.52 18.48 -17.41
C ARG A 145 39.56 19.34 -18.19
N ASP A 146 39.89 20.58 -18.37
CA ASP A 146 39.22 21.48 -19.31
C ASP A 146 39.59 21.20 -20.78
N ALA A 147 38.97 21.90 -21.72
CA ALA A 147 39.24 21.77 -23.13
C ALA A 147 40.69 22.14 -23.53
N LYS A 148 41.43 22.81 -22.64
CA LYS A 148 42.84 23.16 -22.85
C LYS A 148 43.80 22.18 -22.21
N GLY A 149 43.27 21.17 -21.53
CA GLY A 149 44.07 20.14 -20.86
C GLY A 149 44.49 20.47 -19.42
N ASN A 150 44.04 21.59 -18.86
CA ASN A 150 44.34 21.95 -17.49
C ASN A 150 43.46 21.18 -16.51
N ILE A 151 44.00 20.81 -15.33
CA ILE A 151 43.20 20.24 -14.25
C ILE A 151 42.20 21.27 -13.79
N THR A 152 40.93 20.86 -13.59
CA THR A 152 39.82 21.72 -13.18
C THR A 152 39.47 21.56 -11.70
N TYR A 153 38.69 22.48 -11.20
CA TYR A 153 38.04 22.41 -9.88
C TYR A 153 36.52 22.63 -10.05
N PRO A 154 35.69 22.05 -9.13
CA PRO A 154 34.25 22.25 -9.18
C PRO A 154 33.88 23.65 -8.64
N TYR A 155 32.83 24.22 -9.22
CA TYR A 155 32.24 25.48 -8.79
C TYR A 155 33.29 26.63 -8.69
N ASP A 156 33.35 27.34 -7.57
CA ASP A 156 34.35 28.41 -7.22
C ASP A 156 35.39 27.94 -6.19
N TRP A 157 35.56 26.62 -6.05
CA TRP A 157 36.40 25.98 -5.03
C TRP A 157 37.85 25.84 -5.56
N TYR A 158 38.51 26.96 -5.71
CA TYR A 158 39.85 27.07 -6.33
C TYR A 158 40.97 26.40 -5.53
N ASP A 159 40.72 26.03 -4.27
CA ASP A 159 41.66 25.39 -3.35
C ASP A 159 41.74 23.87 -3.51
N ILE A 160 40.91 23.29 -4.41
CA ILE A 160 40.84 21.85 -4.64
C ILE A 160 40.91 21.51 -6.14
N ALA A 161 41.17 20.21 -6.46
CA ALA A 161 41.25 19.64 -7.81
C ALA A 161 40.26 18.50 -8.00
N ALA A 162 39.45 18.55 -9.06
CA ALA A 162 38.35 17.58 -9.29
C ALA A 162 38.86 16.24 -9.78
N LEU A 163 38.38 15.13 -9.19
CA LEU A 163 38.71 13.76 -9.59
C LEU A 163 37.85 13.26 -10.75
N ASN A 164 38.45 12.41 -11.60
CA ASN A 164 37.83 11.85 -12.81
C ASN A 164 37.47 10.39 -12.65
N TYR A 165 36.24 10.10 -12.27
CA TYR A 165 35.71 8.76 -12.09
C TYR A 165 35.46 7.95 -13.38
N ASN A 166 35.80 8.49 -14.55
CA ASN A 166 35.91 7.70 -15.78
C ASN A 166 37.20 6.84 -15.79
N ASN A 167 38.13 7.10 -14.86
CA ASN A 167 39.35 6.34 -14.71
C ASN A 167 39.14 5.16 -13.73
N GLU A 168 39.25 3.94 -14.22
CA GLU A 168 39.06 2.71 -13.43
C GLU A 168 40.10 2.52 -12.33
N GLN A 169 41.35 2.99 -12.55
CA GLN A 169 42.40 2.89 -11.53
C GLN A 169 42.10 3.81 -10.35
N LEU A 170 41.54 4.99 -10.60
CA LEU A 170 41.06 5.87 -9.54
C LEU A 170 39.93 5.21 -8.76
N ARG A 171 38.97 4.60 -9.44
CA ARG A 171 37.88 3.85 -8.79
C ARG A 171 38.43 2.76 -7.86
N GLY A 172 39.37 1.97 -8.36
CA GLY A 172 40.03 0.94 -7.58
C GLY A 172 40.75 1.50 -6.35
N TYR A 173 41.53 2.56 -6.55
CA TYR A 173 42.25 3.24 -5.45
C TYR A 173 41.29 3.72 -4.33
N MET A 174 40.19 4.36 -4.71
CA MET A 174 39.23 4.89 -3.75
C MET A 174 38.47 3.77 -3.01
N ILE A 175 38.12 2.69 -3.67
CA ILE A 175 37.50 1.51 -3.02
C ILE A 175 38.52 0.86 -2.02
N ASP A 176 39.75 0.69 -2.43
CA ASP A 176 40.78 0.09 -1.54
C ASP A 176 41.08 1.00 -0.34
N MET A 177 41.05 2.31 -0.51
CA MET A 177 41.18 3.29 0.58
C MET A 177 40.00 3.13 1.59
N LEU A 178 38.77 3.05 1.11
CA LEU A 178 37.61 2.81 1.99
C LEU A 178 37.76 1.48 2.77
N LYS A 179 38.17 0.40 2.07
CA LYS A 179 38.43 -0.91 2.70
C LYS A 179 39.56 -0.83 3.76
N TYR A 180 40.62 -0.06 3.49
CA TYR A 180 41.72 0.16 4.42
C TYR A 180 41.22 0.73 5.75
N TRP A 181 40.43 1.79 5.73
CA TRP A 181 39.90 2.43 6.94
C TRP A 181 38.99 1.51 7.76
N ILE A 182 38.17 0.66 7.13
CA ILE A 182 37.36 -0.34 7.83
C ILE A 182 38.26 -1.40 8.49
N ARG A 183 39.23 -1.95 7.74
CA ARG A 183 40.07 -3.07 8.24
C ARG A 183 41.04 -2.65 9.32
N GLU A 184 41.70 -1.50 9.14
CA GLU A 184 42.77 -1.07 10.03
C GLU A 184 42.28 -0.38 11.29
N PHE A 185 41.10 0.27 11.22
CA PHE A 185 40.58 1.11 12.30
C PHE A 185 39.22 0.59 12.86
N ASP A 186 38.65 -0.42 12.29
CA ASP A 186 37.33 -0.97 12.67
C ASP A 186 36.22 0.10 12.68
N LEU A 187 36.23 1.01 11.69
CA LEU A 187 35.20 2.01 11.55
C LEU A 187 33.84 1.37 11.24
N ASP A 188 32.76 2.06 11.67
CA ASP A 188 31.39 1.60 11.46
C ASP A 188 30.74 2.20 10.20
N GLY A 189 31.44 3.08 9.48
CA GLY A 189 30.95 3.66 8.24
C GLY A 189 31.60 4.94 7.81
N PHE A 190 30.95 5.59 6.86
CA PHE A 190 31.44 6.81 6.24
C PHE A 190 30.29 7.81 6.03
N ARG A 191 30.59 9.11 6.20
CA ARG A 191 29.89 10.21 5.56
C ARG A 191 30.66 10.57 4.30
N CYS A 192 29.99 10.65 3.17
CA CYS A 192 30.63 10.90 1.89
C CYS A 192 30.30 12.32 1.40
N ASP A 193 31.34 13.14 1.35
CA ASP A 193 31.30 14.54 0.93
C ASP A 193 30.85 14.65 -0.53
N VAL A 194 29.94 15.62 -0.79
CA VAL A 194 29.37 15.93 -2.14
C VAL A 194 29.07 14.66 -2.97
N ALA A 195 28.46 13.67 -2.34
CA ALA A 195 28.26 12.34 -2.94
C ALA A 195 27.47 12.36 -4.26
N ALA A 196 26.65 13.38 -4.50
CA ALA A 196 25.90 13.55 -5.76
C ALA A 196 26.79 13.81 -6.97
N GLU A 197 28.01 14.38 -6.77
CA GLU A 197 28.96 14.71 -7.84
C GLU A 197 29.85 13.52 -8.25
N VAL A 198 29.82 12.45 -7.50
CA VAL A 198 30.50 11.17 -7.77
C VAL A 198 29.49 10.20 -8.38
N PRO A 199 29.86 9.42 -9.43
CA PRO A 199 28.91 8.53 -10.12
C PRO A 199 28.24 7.52 -9.16
N THR A 200 26.94 7.32 -9.33
CA THR A 200 26.14 6.40 -8.49
C THR A 200 26.66 4.97 -8.55
N ASP A 201 27.04 4.50 -9.74
CA ASP A 201 27.59 3.15 -9.98
C ASP A 201 28.93 2.91 -9.27
N PHE A 202 29.75 3.97 -9.07
CA PHE A 202 30.94 3.88 -8.22
C PHE A 202 30.54 3.60 -6.78
N TRP A 203 29.58 4.35 -6.23
CA TRP A 203 29.13 4.16 -4.87
C TRP A 203 28.48 2.77 -4.64
N GLU A 204 27.72 2.28 -5.62
CA GLU A 204 27.18 0.93 -5.60
C GLU A 204 28.31 -0.12 -5.53
N SER A 205 29.32 0.01 -6.39
CA SER A 205 30.49 -0.87 -6.40
C SER A 205 31.28 -0.81 -5.10
N ALA A 206 31.49 0.40 -4.56
CA ALA A 206 32.15 0.59 -3.27
C ALA A 206 31.36 -0.10 -2.15
N ARG A 207 30.04 0.08 -2.11
CA ARG A 207 29.17 -0.58 -1.13
C ARG A 207 29.26 -2.10 -1.19
N ASP A 208 29.22 -2.69 -2.39
CA ASP A 208 29.30 -4.14 -2.58
C ASP A 208 30.62 -4.73 -2.04
N GLU A 209 31.71 -3.97 -2.09
CA GLU A 209 32.99 -4.38 -1.51
C GLU A 209 33.04 -4.20 0.00
N LEU A 210 32.47 -3.12 0.52
CA LEU A 210 32.51 -2.81 1.96
C LEU A 210 31.65 -3.77 2.78
N VAL A 211 30.47 -4.18 2.28
CA VAL A 211 29.60 -5.13 3.00
C VAL A 211 30.21 -6.53 3.12
N LYS A 212 31.17 -6.88 2.27
CA LYS A 212 31.93 -8.13 2.41
C LYS A 212 32.84 -8.13 3.65
N ILE A 213 33.23 -6.94 4.12
CA ILE A 213 34.09 -6.75 5.29
C ILE A 213 33.25 -6.50 6.54
N LYS A 214 32.26 -5.59 6.43
CA LYS A 214 31.38 -5.19 7.55
C LYS A 214 29.94 -5.09 7.02
N PRO A 215 29.13 -6.15 7.17
CA PRO A 215 27.78 -6.22 6.56
C PRO A 215 26.81 -5.14 7.01
N ASP A 216 26.97 -4.61 8.22
CA ASP A 216 26.13 -3.58 8.84
C ASP A 216 26.73 -2.16 8.76
N ILE A 217 27.68 -1.92 7.83
CA ILE A 217 28.34 -0.62 7.65
C ILE A 217 27.33 0.48 7.30
N LEU A 218 27.50 1.68 7.89
CA LEU A 218 26.75 2.88 7.55
C LEU A 218 27.40 3.62 6.37
N MET A 219 26.61 3.99 5.37
CA MET A 219 26.97 4.93 4.32
C MET A 219 25.98 6.11 4.35
N LEU A 220 26.47 7.32 4.66
CA LEU A 220 25.71 8.58 4.70
C LEU A 220 26.16 9.46 3.54
N ALA A 221 25.25 9.83 2.65
CA ALA A 221 25.53 10.71 1.51
C ALA A 221 25.26 12.18 1.87
N GLU A 222 26.23 13.05 1.67
CA GLU A 222 25.92 14.45 1.52
C GLU A 222 25.34 14.69 0.12
N ALA A 223 24.04 14.53 0.01
CA ALA A 223 23.28 14.66 -1.22
C ALA A 223 21.79 14.71 -0.90
N HIS A 224 21.01 15.24 -1.83
CA HIS A 224 19.57 15.02 -1.92
C HIS A 224 19.31 14.43 -3.31
N LYS A 225 19.63 13.14 -3.47
CA LYS A 225 19.56 12.41 -4.74
C LYS A 225 18.99 11.01 -4.49
N PRO A 226 17.69 10.81 -4.73
CA PRO A 226 16.98 9.59 -4.37
C PRO A 226 17.61 8.29 -4.87
N GLU A 227 18.26 8.29 -6.06
CA GLU A 227 18.90 7.12 -6.64
C GLU A 227 20.01 6.53 -5.76
N LEU A 228 20.68 7.37 -4.98
CA LEU A 228 21.74 6.93 -4.07
C LEU A 228 21.22 6.04 -2.95
N LEU A 229 19.97 6.23 -2.51
CA LEU A 229 19.34 5.47 -1.43
C LEU A 229 18.86 4.07 -1.86
N VAL A 230 18.82 3.77 -3.16
CA VAL A 230 18.34 2.45 -3.64
C VAL A 230 19.31 1.34 -3.23
N LYS A 231 20.62 1.50 -3.48
CA LYS A 231 21.64 0.48 -3.23
C LYS A 231 22.87 0.96 -2.45
N ALA A 232 23.33 2.18 -2.69
CA ALA A 232 24.63 2.62 -2.21
C ALA A 232 24.60 3.14 -0.78
N PHE A 233 23.62 3.95 -0.40
CA PHE A 233 23.58 4.66 0.87
C PHE A 233 22.41 4.26 1.76
N ASP A 234 22.60 4.39 3.07
CA ASP A 234 21.57 4.15 4.09
C ASP A 234 20.82 5.43 4.44
N LEU A 235 21.51 6.57 4.38
CA LEU A 235 21.01 7.88 4.69
C LEU A 235 21.51 8.90 3.66
N ASP A 236 20.72 9.94 3.44
CA ASP A 236 21.14 11.18 2.79
C ASP A 236 20.73 12.39 3.62
N TYR A 237 21.10 13.59 3.14
CA TYR A 237 20.76 14.85 3.77
C TYR A 237 19.38 15.35 3.34
N SER A 238 18.57 15.76 4.29
CA SER A 238 17.28 16.43 4.02
C SER A 238 17.48 17.94 3.83
N TRP A 239 18.29 18.35 2.85
CA TRP A 239 18.59 19.74 2.55
C TRP A 239 17.35 20.61 2.25
N PRO A 240 16.37 20.16 1.43
CA PRO A 240 15.16 20.94 1.15
C PRO A 240 14.35 21.23 2.41
N LEU A 241 14.18 20.24 3.29
CA LEU A 241 13.45 20.42 4.53
C LEU A 241 14.20 21.33 5.51
N HIS A 242 15.54 21.19 5.60
CA HIS A 242 16.40 22.10 6.39
C HIS A 242 16.27 23.55 5.88
N SER A 243 16.32 23.78 4.57
CA SER A 243 16.14 25.10 3.97
C SER A 243 14.77 25.69 4.29
N THR A 244 13.71 24.86 4.19
CA THR A 244 12.34 25.27 4.53
C THR A 244 12.22 25.59 6.02
N LEU A 245 12.80 24.77 6.92
CA LEU A 245 12.85 25.04 8.36
C LEU A 245 13.54 26.36 8.66
N THR A 246 14.66 26.65 8.01
CA THR A 246 15.38 27.91 8.14
C THR A 246 14.48 29.10 7.76
N LYS A 247 13.79 29.05 6.62
CA LYS A 247 12.85 30.10 6.18
C LYS A 247 11.70 30.31 7.15
N VAL A 248 11.13 29.24 7.68
CA VAL A 248 10.06 29.31 8.69
C VAL A 248 10.52 29.99 9.96
N LEU A 249 11.74 29.67 10.46
CA LEU A 249 12.31 30.25 11.66
C LEU A 249 12.70 31.72 11.45
N GLN A 250 13.01 32.12 10.23
CA GLN A 250 13.29 33.53 9.84
C GLN A 250 12.01 34.34 9.55
N GLY A 251 10.87 33.67 9.41
CA GLY A 251 9.60 34.32 9.09
C GLY A 251 9.34 34.48 7.58
N ASP A 252 10.17 33.86 6.73
CA ASP A 252 10.09 33.94 5.26
C ASP A 252 9.20 32.85 4.65
N ALA A 253 8.69 31.90 5.47
CA ALA A 253 7.77 30.86 5.08
C ALA A 253 6.81 30.53 6.22
N PHE A 254 5.70 29.80 5.91
CA PHE A 254 4.73 29.34 6.89
C PHE A 254 5.10 27.98 7.47
N ALA A 255 4.69 27.69 8.70
CA ALA A 255 4.92 26.40 9.33
C ALA A 255 4.31 25.23 8.52
N SER A 256 3.19 25.47 7.81
CA SER A 256 2.59 24.49 6.87
C SER A 256 3.48 24.10 5.69
N ASP A 257 4.48 24.91 5.33
CA ASP A 257 5.39 24.60 4.22
C ASP A 257 6.34 23.45 4.58
N LEU A 258 6.62 23.24 5.88
CA LEU A 258 7.36 22.07 6.36
C LEU A 258 6.64 20.76 6.03
N ARG A 259 5.31 20.73 6.17
CA ARG A 259 4.51 19.58 5.77
C ARG A 259 4.58 19.34 4.27
N LYS A 260 4.43 20.39 3.46
CA LYS A 260 4.46 20.28 2.00
C LYS A 260 5.81 19.75 1.50
N GLU A 261 6.91 20.25 2.07
CA GLU A 261 8.26 19.81 1.70
C GLU A 261 8.50 18.35 2.14
N TRP A 262 8.07 17.96 3.34
CA TRP A 262 8.14 16.59 3.79
C TRP A 262 7.30 15.64 2.90
N GLU A 263 6.05 16.01 2.55
CA GLU A 263 5.19 15.24 1.64
C GLU A 263 5.84 15.08 0.26
N LYS A 264 6.55 16.10 -0.23
CA LYS A 264 7.30 16.06 -1.47
C LYS A 264 8.50 15.13 -1.36
N GLU A 265 9.33 15.26 -0.30
CA GLU A 265 10.48 14.39 -0.03
C GLU A 265 10.06 12.91 0.01
N VAL A 266 8.99 12.57 0.74
CA VAL A 266 8.44 11.21 0.80
C VAL A 266 7.97 10.70 -0.57
N LYS A 267 7.40 11.57 -1.40
CA LYS A 267 6.94 11.21 -2.75
C LYS A 267 8.09 10.98 -3.73
N GLU A 268 9.17 11.75 -3.61
CA GLU A 268 10.31 11.70 -4.53
C GLU A 268 11.35 10.64 -4.13
N SER A 269 11.33 10.19 -2.88
CA SER A 269 12.28 9.22 -2.34
C SER A 269 11.84 7.76 -2.56
N PRO A 270 12.78 6.80 -2.59
CA PRO A 270 12.47 5.37 -2.59
C PRO A 270 11.62 4.98 -1.38
N LYS A 271 10.78 3.97 -1.54
CA LYS A 271 9.94 3.50 -0.44
C LYS A 271 10.80 3.05 0.75
N GLY A 272 10.52 3.61 1.92
CA GLY A 272 11.25 3.32 3.16
C GLY A 272 12.52 4.13 3.34
N ALA A 273 12.78 5.12 2.49
CA ALA A 273 13.92 6.01 2.58
C ALA A 273 14.08 6.64 3.97
N LEU A 274 15.31 6.71 4.42
CA LEU A 274 15.69 7.40 5.65
C LEU A 274 16.57 8.59 5.30
N HIS A 275 16.25 9.71 5.92
CA HIS A 275 16.98 10.96 5.78
C HIS A 275 17.63 11.35 7.11
N MET A 276 18.81 11.92 7.05
CA MET A 276 19.40 12.60 8.20
C MET A 276 18.68 13.94 8.41
N ARG A 277 18.21 14.17 9.63
CA ARG A 277 17.50 15.39 10.03
C ARG A 277 18.40 16.26 10.90
N PHE A 278 18.49 17.54 10.56
CA PHE A 278 19.36 18.47 11.29
C PHE A 278 18.83 19.90 11.22
N SER A 279 19.24 20.73 12.19
CA SER A 279 18.96 22.15 12.23
C SER A 279 20.24 22.99 12.22
N ASP A 280 21.40 22.38 12.38
CA ASP A 280 22.73 22.97 12.41
C ASP A 280 23.76 21.92 11.94
N ASN A 281 24.87 22.38 11.29
CA ASN A 281 26.01 21.55 10.91
C ASN A 281 27.25 22.44 10.72
N HIS A 282 28.36 21.90 10.24
CA HIS A 282 29.62 22.62 10.03
C HIS A 282 29.58 23.68 8.90
N ASP A 283 28.62 23.53 7.92
CA ASP A 283 28.50 24.45 6.79
C ASP A 283 27.65 25.69 7.13
N GLU A 284 26.83 25.57 8.15
CA GLU A 284 25.85 26.54 8.53
C GLU A 284 26.37 27.42 9.70
N ARG A 285 25.97 28.67 9.72
CA ARG A 285 26.14 29.47 10.93
C ARG A 285 25.26 28.88 12.04
N ARG A 286 25.77 28.81 13.27
CA ARG A 286 25.09 28.22 14.42
C ARG A 286 23.60 28.56 14.48
N ALA A 287 22.74 27.53 14.66
CA ALA A 287 21.29 27.72 14.74
C ALA A 287 20.88 28.75 15.82
N ILE A 288 21.55 28.70 16.98
CA ILE A 288 21.32 29.66 18.07
C ILE A 288 21.65 31.11 17.65
N ALA A 289 22.67 31.30 16.82
CA ALA A 289 23.05 32.61 16.30
C ALA A 289 22.13 33.09 15.16
N ARG A 290 21.53 32.14 14.41
CA ARG A 290 20.57 32.46 13.34
C ARG A 290 19.18 32.78 13.88
N PHE A 291 18.69 32.04 14.87
CA PHE A 291 17.28 31.99 15.27
C PHE A 291 17.02 32.45 16.71
N GLY A 292 18.07 32.54 17.55
CA GLY A 292 17.95 32.74 18.98
C GLY A 292 17.69 31.45 19.76
N GLU A 293 17.85 31.52 21.08
CA GLU A 293 17.87 30.34 21.96
C GLU A 293 16.62 29.47 21.87
N ARG A 294 15.42 30.05 22.01
CA ARG A 294 14.15 29.31 22.01
C ARG A 294 13.81 28.73 20.65
N ALA A 295 14.04 29.47 19.59
CA ALA A 295 13.75 29.01 18.25
C ALA A 295 14.70 27.88 17.82
N ALA A 296 15.98 27.93 18.22
CA ALA A 296 16.93 26.83 18.00
C ALA A 296 16.51 25.54 18.71
N LEU A 297 15.98 25.66 19.95
CA LEU A 297 15.43 24.47 20.66
C LEU A 297 14.13 23.94 20.02
N ALA A 298 13.26 24.83 19.53
CA ALA A 298 12.06 24.44 18.77
C ALA A 298 12.42 23.70 17.46
N ALA A 299 13.43 24.21 16.74
CA ALA A 299 13.97 23.52 15.55
C ALA A 299 14.50 22.13 15.87
N SER A 300 15.28 22.01 16.94
CA SER A 300 15.80 20.71 17.39
C SER A 300 14.68 19.77 17.87
N ALA A 301 13.62 20.28 18.53
CA ALA A 301 12.46 19.47 18.89
C ALA A 301 11.77 18.88 17.64
N PHE A 302 11.66 19.65 16.56
CA PHE A 302 11.15 19.17 15.27
C PHE A 302 12.04 18.06 14.70
N VAL A 303 13.35 18.31 14.59
CA VAL A 303 14.35 17.39 14.07
C VAL A 303 14.32 16.02 14.80
N PHE A 304 14.25 16.04 16.13
CA PHE A 304 14.27 14.81 16.95
C PHE A 304 12.96 14.03 16.98
N THR A 305 11.85 14.66 16.60
CA THR A 305 10.53 14.03 16.63
C THR A 305 10.00 13.65 15.25
N LEU A 306 10.58 14.21 14.19
CA LEU A 306 10.26 13.82 12.83
C LEU A 306 10.76 12.37 12.54
N ASP A 307 10.39 11.81 11.40
CA ASP A 307 10.99 10.57 10.89
C ASP A 307 12.44 10.79 10.44
N GLY A 308 13.19 9.73 10.23
CA GLY A 308 14.62 9.81 9.89
C GLY A 308 15.54 9.71 11.10
N VAL A 309 16.82 10.07 10.91
CA VAL A 309 17.89 9.97 11.92
C VAL A 309 18.35 11.38 12.30
N PRO A 310 18.16 11.81 13.55
CA PRO A 310 18.58 13.17 13.95
C PRO A 310 20.07 13.29 14.13
N MET A 311 20.59 14.47 13.81
CA MET A 311 21.98 14.85 14.01
C MET A 311 22.07 16.14 14.81
N ILE A 312 23.08 16.23 15.67
CA ILE A 312 23.52 17.47 16.29
C ILE A 312 25.01 17.72 15.99
N TYR A 313 25.36 18.96 15.82
CA TYR A 313 26.75 19.43 15.63
C TYR A 313 27.37 19.81 16.98
N ASN A 314 28.61 19.46 17.18
CA ASN A 314 29.32 19.68 18.45
C ASN A 314 29.24 21.11 18.94
N GLY A 315 28.87 21.29 20.23
CA GLY A 315 28.63 22.60 20.85
C GLY A 315 27.16 23.04 20.89
N MET A 316 26.25 22.41 20.12
CA MET A 316 24.82 22.71 20.21
C MET A 316 24.27 22.44 21.60
N GLU A 317 24.77 21.38 22.27
CA GLU A 317 24.35 20.97 23.61
C GLU A 317 24.71 21.90 24.73
N VAL A 318 25.57 22.88 24.46
CA VAL A 318 25.91 23.92 25.40
C VAL A 318 25.46 25.30 24.94
N GLY A 319 24.78 25.39 23.79
CA GLY A 319 24.35 26.64 23.20
C GLY A 319 25.52 27.52 22.77
N ASP A 320 26.58 26.91 22.22
CA ASP A 320 27.75 27.63 21.72
C ASP A 320 27.39 28.54 20.54
N THR A 321 27.92 29.76 20.56
CA THR A 321 27.73 30.79 19.53
C THR A 321 29.00 31.11 18.77
N THR A 322 30.06 30.33 18.98
CA THR A 322 31.31 30.46 18.21
C THR A 322 30.99 30.35 16.72
N GLU A 323 31.63 31.18 15.91
CA GLU A 323 31.41 31.17 14.46
C GLU A 323 31.56 29.76 13.88
N SER A 324 30.63 29.39 13.04
CA SER A 324 30.62 28.17 12.27
C SER A 324 30.29 28.48 10.80
N GLY A 325 30.37 27.50 9.93
CA GLY A 325 30.25 27.68 8.49
C GLY A 325 31.60 28.00 7.84
N ALA A 326 31.57 28.56 6.63
CA ALA A 326 32.75 28.69 5.76
C ALA A 326 33.99 29.31 6.42
N PRO A 327 33.93 30.40 7.21
CA PRO A 327 35.13 30.94 7.87
C PRO A 327 35.73 29.95 8.90
N ALA A 328 34.89 29.24 9.65
CA ALA A 328 35.33 28.33 10.68
C ALA A 328 36.01 27.09 10.11
N LEU A 329 35.76 26.72 8.87
CA LEU A 329 36.43 25.61 8.18
C LEU A 329 37.92 25.87 7.96
N PHE A 330 38.33 27.12 7.83
CA PHE A 330 39.69 27.51 7.48
C PHE A 330 40.54 27.93 8.66
N GLU A 331 39.95 28.04 9.85
CA GLU A 331 40.58 28.56 11.05
C GLU A 331 40.39 27.59 12.23
N LYS A 332 41.14 27.81 13.34
CA LYS A 332 40.94 27.06 14.58
C LYS A 332 40.09 27.90 15.54
N LEU A 333 38.81 27.62 15.61
CA LEU A 333 37.83 28.25 16.46
C LEU A 333 37.24 27.24 17.46
N PRO A 334 37.88 27.07 18.63
CA PRO A 334 37.43 26.08 19.61
C PRO A 334 36.07 26.45 20.21
N ILE A 335 35.23 25.46 20.44
CA ILE A 335 33.93 25.59 21.15
C ILE A 335 34.17 26.17 22.54
N PHE A 336 33.35 27.11 22.90
CA PHE A 336 33.35 27.69 24.23
C PHE A 336 32.50 26.88 25.22
N TRP A 337 33.01 25.72 25.62
CA TRP A 337 32.31 24.77 26.48
C TRP A 337 31.77 25.35 27.78
N ALA A 338 32.47 26.31 28.39
CA ALA A 338 32.06 26.95 29.63
C ALA A 338 30.74 27.76 29.51
N ILE A 339 30.27 28.05 28.29
CA ILE A 339 28.96 28.69 28.09
C ILE A 339 27.81 27.82 28.61
N GLY A 340 27.99 26.51 28.64
CA GLY A 340 27.01 25.55 29.15
C GLY A 340 26.67 25.76 30.63
N GLU A 341 27.58 26.34 31.41
CA GLU A 341 27.30 26.71 32.81
C GLU A 341 26.26 27.85 32.91
N ARG A 342 26.22 28.72 31.89
CA ARG A 342 25.24 29.80 31.77
C ARG A 342 23.99 29.43 31.01
N ARG A 343 24.02 28.28 30.29
CA ARG A 343 22.93 27.77 29.44
C ARG A 343 22.65 26.32 29.74
N PRO A 344 22.43 25.94 31.03
CA PRO A 344 22.24 24.50 31.40
C PRO A 344 21.00 23.87 30.78
N GLU A 345 20.03 24.71 30.32
CA GLU A 345 18.80 24.28 29.65
C GLU A 345 19.08 23.60 28.31
N PHE A 346 20.14 23.92 27.59
CA PHE A 346 20.50 23.28 26.33
C PHE A 346 20.90 21.82 26.54
N ARG A 347 21.86 21.54 27.44
CA ARG A 347 22.24 20.14 27.72
C ARG A 347 21.10 19.34 28.29
N LYS A 348 20.29 19.94 29.17
CA LYS A 348 19.09 19.30 29.71
C LYS A 348 18.11 18.94 28.59
N PHE A 349 17.82 19.88 27.68
CA PHE A 349 16.93 19.64 26.54
C PHE A 349 17.44 18.50 25.67
N TYR A 350 18.71 18.52 25.22
CA TYR A 350 19.22 17.45 24.36
C TYR A 350 19.25 16.11 25.04
N LYS A 351 19.60 16.04 26.31
CA LYS A 351 19.54 14.81 27.10
C LYS A 351 18.11 14.24 27.20
N GLU A 352 17.13 15.10 27.46
CA GLU A 352 15.72 14.71 27.57
C GLU A 352 15.14 14.27 26.22
N ILE A 353 15.40 15.00 25.14
CA ILE A 353 14.83 14.68 23.82
C ILE A 353 15.46 13.38 23.25
N MET A 354 16.76 13.17 23.44
CA MET A 354 17.43 11.92 23.05
C MET A 354 16.95 10.73 23.88
N ALA A 355 16.78 10.91 25.21
CA ALA A 355 16.21 9.87 26.07
C ALA A 355 14.78 9.53 25.67
N ARG A 356 13.97 10.53 25.33
CA ARG A 356 12.60 10.34 24.84
C ARG A 356 12.59 9.55 23.53
N ARG A 357 13.42 9.92 22.54
CA ARG A 357 13.53 9.19 21.28
C ARG A 357 13.97 7.76 21.52
N ARG A 358 15.00 7.53 22.33
CA ARG A 358 15.49 6.17 22.67
C ARG A 358 14.43 5.32 23.34
N GLY A 359 13.61 5.90 24.22
CA GLY A 359 12.52 5.21 24.92
C GLY A 359 11.24 5.03 24.11
N SER A 360 11.14 5.63 22.91
CA SER A 360 9.95 5.63 22.08
C SER A 360 10.16 4.87 20.77
N LYS A 361 9.45 3.76 20.59
CA LYS A 361 9.41 3.05 19.31
C LYS A 361 8.72 3.90 18.23
N ALA A 362 7.70 4.66 18.61
CA ALA A 362 6.99 5.56 17.70
C ALA A 362 7.92 6.61 17.10
N LEU A 363 8.80 7.24 17.86
CA LEU A 363 9.74 8.23 17.35
C LEU A 363 10.86 7.63 16.47
N ARG A 364 11.24 6.36 16.68
CA ARG A 364 12.29 5.69 15.91
C ARG A 364 11.80 4.98 14.65
N HIS A 365 10.70 4.25 14.78
CA HIS A 365 10.17 3.34 13.74
C HIS A 365 8.74 3.67 13.32
N GLY A 366 8.06 4.61 13.99
CA GLY A 366 6.66 4.88 13.79
C GLY A 366 6.35 5.60 12.48
N THR A 367 5.11 5.44 12.04
CA THR A 367 4.54 6.27 10.97
C THR A 367 4.39 7.71 11.43
N LEU A 368 4.37 8.63 10.48
CA LEU A 368 4.10 10.05 10.72
C LEU A 368 2.78 10.44 10.07
N GLU A 369 1.93 11.13 10.83
CA GLU A 369 0.66 11.68 10.35
C GLU A 369 0.52 13.12 10.80
N TRP A 370 0.34 14.04 9.85
CA TRP A 370 0.10 15.44 10.14
C TRP A 370 -1.32 15.67 10.67
N ILE A 371 -1.42 16.40 11.79
CA ILE A 371 -2.69 16.72 12.43
C ILE A 371 -3.03 18.17 12.13
N GLN A 372 -4.26 18.44 11.71
CA GLN A 372 -4.75 19.79 11.48
C GLN A 372 -4.81 20.57 12.80
N ASN A 373 -4.38 21.82 12.76
CA ASN A 373 -4.53 22.76 13.86
C ASN A 373 -5.17 24.06 13.37
N SER A 374 -5.60 24.90 14.31
CA SER A 374 -6.32 26.15 14.01
C SER A 374 -5.43 27.27 13.45
N ASP A 375 -4.11 27.09 13.38
CA ASP A 375 -3.17 28.07 12.81
C ASP A 375 -1.95 27.40 12.20
N GLU A 376 -2.15 26.75 11.07
CA GLU A 376 -1.09 26.03 10.32
C GLU A 376 -0.04 27.00 9.72
N SER A 377 -0.27 28.30 9.77
CA SER A 377 0.74 29.30 9.34
C SER A 377 1.92 29.39 10.31
N ARG A 378 1.69 29.15 11.61
CA ARG A 378 2.67 29.29 12.68
C ARG A 378 2.95 28.03 13.48
N VAL A 379 2.05 27.05 13.45
CA VAL A 379 2.12 25.85 14.27
C VAL A 379 2.16 24.60 13.40
N VAL A 380 3.08 23.70 13.70
CA VAL A 380 3.05 22.33 13.18
C VAL A 380 2.51 21.38 14.22
N SER A 381 1.74 20.39 13.74
CA SER A 381 1.21 19.33 14.59
C SER A 381 1.22 18.01 13.84
N PHE A 382 1.77 16.98 14.45
CA PHE A 382 1.79 15.63 13.88
C PHE A 382 1.84 14.56 14.96
N VAL A 383 1.45 13.35 14.59
CA VAL A 383 1.49 12.17 15.45
C VAL A 383 2.48 11.16 14.88
N ARG A 384 3.31 10.58 15.76
CA ARG A 384 4.14 9.40 15.48
C ARG A 384 3.47 8.18 16.11
N ARG A 385 3.28 7.09 15.34
CA ARG A 385 2.62 5.87 15.84
C ARG A 385 3.45 4.63 15.58
N ALA A 386 3.61 3.80 16.61
CA ALA A 386 4.12 2.44 16.53
C ALA A 386 3.49 1.59 17.62
N GLU A 387 3.31 0.30 17.39
CA GLU A 387 2.84 -0.76 18.30
C GLU A 387 2.38 -0.31 19.71
N GLY A 388 1.17 0.25 19.80
CA GLY A 388 0.57 0.66 21.08
C GLY A 388 1.13 1.96 21.68
N GLU A 389 1.98 2.66 20.95
CA GLU A 389 2.52 3.96 21.33
C GLU A 389 2.08 5.04 20.34
N GLU A 390 1.62 6.16 20.86
CA GLU A 390 1.31 7.36 20.11
C GLU A 390 2.00 8.57 20.74
N VAL A 391 2.71 9.35 19.93
CA VAL A 391 3.38 10.58 20.36
C VAL A 391 2.85 11.74 19.54
N LEU A 392 2.04 12.59 20.18
CA LEU A 392 1.60 13.86 19.58
C LEU A 392 2.66 14.93 19.80
N VAL A 393 3.07 15.54 18.71
CA VAL A 393 4.03 16.66 18.68
C VAL A 393 3.31 17.90 18.19
N THR A 394 3.45 18.99 18.93
CA THR A 394 2.95 20.32 18.53
C THR A 394 4.03 21.36 18.80
N ILE A 395 4.37 22.16 17.80
CA ILE A 395 5.45 23.16 17.89
C ILE A 395 4.95 24.50 17.35
N ASN A 396 5.09 25.55 18.13
CA ASN A 396 4.83 26.91 17.72
C ASN A 396 6.13 27.53 17.15
N PHE A 397 6.19 27.70 15.84
CA PHE A 397 7.31 28.30 15.13
C PHE A 397 7.17 29.82 14.98
N SER A 398 6.67 30.49 16.01
CA SER A 398 6.52 31.96 15.99
C SER A 398 6.86 32.61 17.31
N SER A 399 7.16 33.89 17.23
CA SER A 399 7.35 34.79 18.40
C SER A 399 6.03 35.17 19.08
N MET A 400 4.89 34.65 18.62
CA MET A 400 3.57 34.96 19.15
C MET A 400 3.00 33.77 19.93
N HIS A 401 2.20 34.04 20.96
CA HIS A 401 1.48 33.02 21.68
C HIS A 401 0.41 32.40 20.79
N PHE A 402 0.32 31.06 20.81
CA PHE A 402 -0.74 30.29 20.15
C PHE A 402 -1.76 29.85 21.19
N SER A 403 -3.03 30.11 20.93
CA SER A 403 -4.17 29.55 21.66
C SER A 403 -5.20 29.13 20.63
N GLY A 404 -5.43 27.83 20.52
CA GLY A 404 -6.30 27.26 19.47
C GLY A 404 -6.52 25.76 19.65
N THR A 405 -6.81 25.06 18.58
CA THR A 405 -7.05 23.62 18.61
C THR A 405 -5.99 22.86 17.82
N VAL A 406 -5.68 21.63 18.27
CA VAL A 406 -4.91 20.62 17.55
C VAL A 406 -5.77 19.36 17.48
N GLY A 407 -6.24 19.02 16.28
CA GLY A 407 -7.35 18.10 16.15
C GLY A 407 -8.57 18.61 16.94
N ALA A 408 -9.10 17.77 17.82
CA ALA A 408 -10.23 18.15 18.71
C ALA A 408 -9.82 18.77 20.04
N SER A 409 -8.52 18.83 20.36
CA SER A 409 -8.02 19.26 21.67
C SER A 409 -7.64 20.73 21.69
N ALA A 410 -8.06 21.47 22.71
CA ALA A 410 -7.59 22.84 22.96
C ALA A 410 -6.12 22.81 23.40
N VAL A 411 -5.28 23.64 22.78
CA VAL A 411 -3.83 23.70 23.03
C VAL A 411 -3.42 25.17 23.14
N SER A 412 -2.57 25.46 24.10
CA SER A 412 -1.94 26.76 24.30
C SER A 412 -0.42 26.56 24.33
N LEU A 413 0.31 27.36 23.55
CA LEU A 413 1.77 27.35 23.43
C LEU A 413 2.33 28.78 23.50
N ALA A 414 3.32 28.96 24.34
CA ALA A 414 4.10 30.18 24.34
C ALA A 414 4.92 30.35 23.03
N PRO A 415 5.49 31.52 22.78
CA PRO A 415 6.42 31.69 21.65
C PRO A 415 7.54 30.64 21.65
N TRP A 416 7.71 29.94 20.50
CA TRP A 416 8.72 28.90 20.29
C TRP A 416 8.59 27.70 21.24
N GLU A 417 7.44 27.52 21.88
CA GLU A 417 7.18 26.37 22.74
C GLU A 417 6.79 25.13 21.89
N TYR A 418 7.23 23.97 22.36
CA TYR A 418 6.84 22.67 21.84
C TYR A 418 6.21 21.81 22.94
N LYS A 419 5.26 20.99 22.55
CA LYS A 419 4.68 19.95 23.40
C LYS A 419 4.84 18.60 22.71
N ILE A 420 5.41 17.64 23.45
CA ILE A 420 5.55 16.26 23.01
C ILE A 420 4.82 15.41 24.06
N THR A 421 3.63 14.92 23.70
CA THR A 421 2.75 14.19 24.60
C THR A 421 2.73 12.73 24.20
N ASN A 422 3.18 11.84 25.09
CA ASN A 422 2.90 10.44 24.93
C ASN A 422 1.45 10.23 25.40
N SER A 423 0.54 9.96 24.49
CA SER A 423 -0.63 9.21 24.84
C SER A 423 -0.17 7.73 24.85
N LYS A 424 -0.29 7.04 25.96
CA LYS A 424 -0.50 5.61 25.84
C LYS A 424 -1.74 5.54 24.97
N ALA A 425 -1.61 5.00 23.74
CA ALA A 425 -2.77 4.57 23.02
C ALA A 425 -3.57 3.82 24.07
N ALA A 426 -4.74 4.31 24.42
CA ALA A 426 -5.65 3.50 25.21
C ALA A 426 -5.55 2.16 24.51
N LYS A 427 -5.27 1.06 25.23
CA LYS A 427 -5.39 -0.28 24.71
C LYS A 427 -6.87 -0.45 24.35
N THR A 428 -7.28 0.23 23.29
CA THR A 428 -8.42 -0.12 22.50
C THR A 428 -7.96 -1.39 21.81
N GLY A 429 -8.57 -2.49 22.22
CA GLY A 429 -8.22 -3.82 21.92
C GLY A 429 -7.61 -4.04 20.55
N GLU A 430 -6.96 -5.16 20.39
CA GLU A 430 -6.35 -5.76 19.22
C GLU A 430 -6.11 -4.87 17.97
N PRO A 431 -4.96 -4.95 17.28
CA PRO A 431 -4.71 -4.14 16.10
C PRO A 431 -5.94 -4.16 15.19
N ALA A 432 -6.30 -3.00 14.64
CA ALA A 432 -7.50 -2.80 13.84
C ALA A 432 -7.45 -3.71 12.61
N ARG A 433 -7.83 -4.95 12.76
CA ARG A 433 -7.96 -5.91 11.67
C ARG A 433 -9.17 -5.55 10.83
N TRP A 434 -9.13 -5.87 9.55
CA TRP A 434 -10.32 -5.81 8.71
C TRP A 434 -11.43 -6.65 9.35
N PRO A 435 -12.70 -6.23 9.26
CA PRO A 435 -13.81 -7.09 9.66
C PRO A 435 -13.80 -8.38 8.86
N THR A 436 -14.44 -9.42 9.39
CA THR A 436 -14.56 -10.71 8.71
C THR A 436 -15.02 -10.55 7.27
N ALA A 437 -14.42 -11.30 6.35
CA ALA A 437 -14.82 -11.34 4.94
C ALA A 437 -16.14 -12.09 4.70
N ALA A 438 -16.61 -12.87 5.66
CA ALA A 438 -17.88 -13.61 5.60
C ALA A 438 -19.10 -12.67 5.75
N LYS A 439 -19.31 -11.78 4.76
CA LYS A 439 -20.44 -10.85 4.78
C LYS A 439 -21.75 -11.59 4.53
N ASN A 440 -22.76 -11.23 5.31
CA ASN A 440 -24.12 -11.72 5.08
C ASN A 440 -25.12 -10.61 4.71
N GLY A 441 -24.60 -9.41 4.41
CA GLY A 441 -25.34 -8.31 3.82
C GLY A 441 -24.40 -7.35 3.10
N PHE A 442 -24.86 -6.89 1.91
CA PHE A 442 -24.19 -5.91 1.10
C PHE A 442 -25.23 -5.06 0.36
N GLY A 443 -25.17 -3.73 0.54
CA GLY A 443 -26.21 -2.88 0.00
C GLY A 443 -25.73 -1.51 -0.44
N THR A 444 -26.45 -1.01 -1.47
CA THR A 444 -26.37 0.36 -1.97
C THR A 444 -27.67 0.69 -2.68
N SER A 445 -28.00 1.94 -2.94
CA SER A 445 -29.13 2.30 -3.81
C SER A 445 -28.77 2.05 -5.28
N VAL A 446 -29.79 1.76 -6.09
CA VAL A 446 -29.60 1.55 -7.53
C VAL A 446 -29.30 2.85 -8.27
N THR A 447 -29.56 4.01 -7.65
CA THR A 447 -29.34 5.35 -8.24
C THR A 447 -27.85 5.74 -8.18
N LEU A 448 -27.45 6.63 -9.10
CA LEU A 448 -26.11 7.20 -9.13
C LEU A 448 -25.92 8.40 -8.17
N ASN A 449 -27.01 8.94 -7.62
CA ASN A 449 -26.97 10.09 -6.72
C ASN A 449 -26.42 9.77 -5.33
N SER A 450 -26.37 8.48 -4.96
CA SER A 450 -25.82 8.00 -3.71
C SER A 450 -24.61 7.12 -4.01
N LYS A 451 -23.41 7.60 -3.67
CA LYS A 451 -22.12 6.92 -3.87
C LYS A 451 -21.67 6.21 -2.60
N VAL A 452 -22.60 5.55 -1.92
CA VAL A 452 -22.34 4.86 -0.65
C VAL A 452 -22.76 3.41 -0.76
N TRP A 453 -21.90 2.51 -0.26
CA TRP A 453 -22.12 1.07 -0.10
C TRP A 453 -21.87 0.68 1.35
N PHE A 454 -22.58 -0.31 1.83
CA PHE A 454 -22.38 -0.86 3.16
C PHE A 454 -22.29 -2.39 3.14
N THR A 455 -21.58 -2.94 4.09
CA THR A 455 -21.49 -4.39 4.36
C THR A 455 -21.96 -4.71 5.76
N LEU A 456 -22.45 -5.95 5.96
CA LEU A 456 -22.94 -6.47 7.23
C LEU A 456 -22.32 -7.83 7.51
N ALA A 457 -21.89 -8.06 8.72
CA ALA A 457 -21.42 -9.36 9.20
C ALA A 457 -21.52 -9.45 10.71
N ASN A 458 -21.64 -10.65 11.26
CA ASN A 458 -21.62 -10.92 12.70
C ASN A 458 -22.54 -9.99 13.53
N GLY A 459 -23.73 -9.67 12.98
CA GLY A 459 -24.72 -8.84 13.64
C GLY A 459 -24.41 -7.34 13.67
N VAL A 460 -23.35 -6.85 13.02
CA VAL A 460 -22.97 -5.43 13.03
C VAL A 460 -22.82 -4.85 11.62
N LEU A 461 -22.85 -3.51 11.51
CA LEU A 461 -22.40 -2.83 10.30
C LEU A 461 -20.88 -2.96 10.25
N THR A 462 -20.38 -3.44 9.12
CA THR A 462 -18.95 -3.53 8.83
C THR A 462 -18.53 -2.39 7.91
N GLU A 463 -17.78 -2.65 6.83
CA GLU A 463 -17.27 -1.56 6.01
C GLU A 463 -18.41 -0.74 5.37
N VAL A 464 -18.19 0.58 5.28
CA VAL A 464 -18.94 1.50 4.43
C VAL A 464 -17.96 2.18 3.50
N PHE A 465 -18.28 2.16 2.21
CA PHE A 465 -17.42 2.70 1.14
C PHE A 465 -17.98 4.02 0.60
N TYR A 466 -17.07 4.97 0.32
CA TYR A 466 -17.36 6.28 -0.26
C TYR A 466 -16.07 6.94 -0.78
N PRO A 467 -16.01 7.71 -1.87
CA PRO A 467 -17.05 7.88 -2.91
C PRO A 467 -17.02 6.79 -3.98
N THR A 468 -16.09 5.83 -3.85
CA THR A 468 -15.93 4.67 -4.72
C THR A 468 -16.00 3.39 -3.92
N ILE A 469 -16.37 2.29 -4.58
CA ILE A 469 -16.59 1.00 -3.91
C ILE A 469 -15.30 0.34 -3.40
N ASP A 470 -14.14 0.80 -3.86
CA ASP A 470 -12.81 0.37 -3.39
C ASP A 470 -12.24 1.25 -2.26
N SER A 471 -13.03 2.25 -1.78
CA SER A 471 -12.59 3.23 -0.78
C SER A 471 -13.38 3.10 0.53
N PRO A 472 -13.01 2.18 1.44
CA PRO A 472 -13.68 2.02 2.73
C PRO A 472 -13.41 3.23 3.64
N LYS A 473 -14.48 3.70 4.32
CA LYS A 473 -14.46 4.86 5.24
C LYS A 473 -14.83 4.49 6.67
N VAL A 474 -15.43 3.35 6.87
CA VAL A 474 -15.88 2.85 8.17
C VAL A 474 -15.46 1.40 8.28
N LYS A 475 -14.86 1.03 9.41
CA LYS A 475 -14.52 -0.36 9.72
C LYS A 475 -15.68 -1.07 10.39
N ARG A 476 -16.34 -0.39 11.34
CA ARG A 476 -17.39 -0.99 12.12
C ARG A 476 -18.28 0.05 12.80
N LEU A 477 -19.57 -0.27 12.92
CA LEU A 477 -20.49 0.37 13.86
C LEU A 477 -21.26 -0.72 14.60
N GLN A 478 -21.22 -0.70 15.94
CA GLN A 478 -21.94 -1.60 16.84
C GLN A 478 -22.53 -0.84 18.02
N PHE A 479 -23.40 -1.50 18.78
CA PHE A 479 -23.93 -0.97 20.03
C PHE A 479 -23.25 -1.63 21.24
N HIS A 480 -23.03 -0.82 22.27
CA HIS A 480 -22.78 -1.31 23.62
C HIS A 480 -24.02 -1.06 24.48
N VAL A 481 -24.47 -2.08 25.19
CA VAL A 481 -25.64 -2.04 26.05
C VAL A 481 -25.17 -1.94 27.48
N HIS A 482 -25.45 -0.80 28.11
CA HIS A 482 -25.07 -0.51 29.50
C HIS A 482 -26.25 -0.78 30.43
N THR A 483 -26.11 -1.73 31.32
CA THR A 483 -27.01 -2.01 32.46
C THR A 483 -26.30 -1.62 33.75
N ASP A 484 -27.03 -1.59 34.86
CA ASP A 484 -26.42 -1.28 36.17
C ASP A 484 -25.33 -2.29 36.57
N ALA A 485 -25.38 -3.52 36.03
CA ALA A 485 -24.47 -4.60 36.37
C ALA A 485 -23.27 -4.75 35.46
N LYS A 486 -23.39 -4.41 34.14
CA LYS A 486 -22.36 -4.67 33.15
C LYS A 486 -22.58 -3.91 31.86
N VAL A 487 -21.53 -3.91 31.01
CA VAL A 487 -21.59 -3.46 29.62
C VAL A 487 -21.46 -4.69 28.71
N GLU A 488 -22.45 -4.93 27.86
CA GLU A 488 -22.41 -5.98 26.83
C GLU A 488 -22.17 -5.37 25.46
N GLN A 489 -21.32 -6.03 24.67
CA GLN A 489 -20.98 -5.62 23.31
C GLN A 489 -21.79 -6.43 22.30
N GLU A 490 -22.46 -5.76 21.39
CA GLU A 490 -23.29 -6.41 20.38
C GLU A 490 -22.56 -7.52 19.61
N LEU A 491 -21.34 -7.27 19.20
CA LEU A 491 -20.53 -8.24 18.44
C LEU A 491 -20.23 -9.53 19.21
N ASN A 492 -19.91 -9.41 20.50
CA ASN A 492 -19.40 -10.52 21.31
C ASN A 492 -20.49 -11.23 22.14
N ASP A 493 -21.48 -10.45 22.61
CA ASP A 493 -22.43 -10.90 23.62
C ASP A 493 -23.81 -11.22 23.03
N THR A 494 -23.95 -11.26 21.68
CA THR A 494 -25.21 -11.62 21.03
C THR A 494 -25.10 -12.85 20.13
N VAL A 495 -26.26 -13.43 19.83
CA VAL A 495 -26.49 -14.37 18.73
C VAL A 495 -27.33 -13.64 17.69
N HIS A 496 -26.88 -13.65 16.45
CA HIS A 496 -27.48 -12.85 15.39
C HIS A 496 -28.02 -13.71 14.26
N ARG A 497 -29.00 -13.18 13.54
CA ARG A 497 -29.48 -13.70 12.27
C ARG A 497 -29.77 -12.56 11.30
N MET A 498 -29.66 -12.86 9.99
CA MET A 498 -30.05 -11.95 8.92
C MET A 498 -31.47 -12.27 8.45
N GLU A 499 -32.26 -11.21 8.26
CA GLU A 499 -33.57 -11.29 7.62
C GLU A 499 -33.59 -10.43 6.37
N LEU A 500 -34.34 -10.84 5.37
CA LEU A 500 -34.61 -10.12 4.14
C LEU A 500 -36.05 -9.59 4.13
N PRO A 501 -36.32 -8.40 4.68
CA PRO A 501 -37.67 -7.87 4.80
C PRO A 501 -38.35 -7.63 3.46
N ASN A 502 -37.56 -7.45 2.39
CA ASN A 502 -38.04 -7.32 1.04
C ASN A 502 -37.14 -8.13 0.09
N ARG A 503 -37.65 -9.22 -0.45
CA ARG A 503 -36.92 -10.15 -1.32
C ARG A 503 -36.50 -9.57 -2.69
N ALA A 504 -37.05 -8.42 -3.05
CA ALA A 504 -36.76 -7.70 -4.29
C ALA A 504 -35.95 -6.42 -4.02
N SER A 505 -35.17 -6.36 -2.96
CA SER A 505 -34.27 -5.26 -2.65
C SER A 505 -33.10 -5.70 -1.76
N LEU A 506 -32.03 -4.89 -1.75
CA LEU A 506 -30.89 -5.07 -0.83
C LEU A 506 -31.18 -4.42 0.54
N THR A 507 -32.41 -4.58 1.06
CA THR A 507 -32.79 -4.19 2.42
C THR A 507 -32.52 -5.35 3.36
N PHE A 508 -31.61 -5.15 4.29
CA PHE A 508 -31.22 -6.17 5.26
C PHE A 508 -31.67 -5.80 6.67
N ARG A 509 -32.06 -6.81 7.46
CA ARG A 509 -32.38 -6.65 8.87
C ARG A 509 -31.57 -7.63 9.70
N GLN A 510 -30.76 -7.10 10.62
CA GLN A 510 -30.08 -7.89 11.64
C GLN A 510 -30.95 -7.96 12.90
N VAL A 511 -31.12 -9.16 13.43
CA VAL A 511 -31.79 -9.41 14.71
C VAL A 511 -30.77 -10.05 15.66
N ASN A 512 -30.36 -9.31 16.68
CA ASN A 512 -29.32 -9.68 17.63
C ASN A 512 -29.96 -9.95 18.99
N HIS A 513 -29.96 -11.20 19.42
CA HIS A 513 -30.42 -11.62 20.73
C HIS A 513 -29.26 -11.71 21.70
N ALA A 514 -29.36 -11.00 22.84
CA ALA A 514 -28.34 -11.10 23.88
C ALA A 514 -28.19 -12.56 24.37
N ARG A 515 -26.94 -13.03 24.52
CA ARG A 515 -26.65 -14.35 25.09
C ARG A 515 -27.16 -14.46 26.56
N SER A 516 -27.23 -13.32 27.25
CA SER A 516 -27.84 -13.20 28.55
C SER A 516 -29.40 -13.34 28.55
N GLY A 517 -30.03 -13.30 27.39
CA GLY A 517 -31.48 -13.30 27.21
C GLY A 517 -32.19 -12.03 27.72
N GLN A 518 -31.41 -10.96 27.99
CA GLN A 518 -31.98 -9.74 28.63
C GLN A 518 -32.50 -8.73 27.60
N TYR A 519 -32.04 -8.76 26.37
CA TYR A 519 -32.45 -7.80 25.32
C TYR A 519 -32.36 -8.37 23.92
N THR A 520 -33.02 -7.66 23.00
CA THR A 520 -32.90 -7.85 21.55
C THR A 520 -32.67 -6.51 20.90
N ILE A 521 -31.69 -6.42 19.96
CA ILE A 521 -31.48 -5.28 19.07
C ILE A 521 -31.85 -5.70 17.66
N THR A 522 -32.75 -4.95 17.02
CA THR A 522 -33.14 -5.14 15.62
C THR A 522 -32.71 -3.92 14.83
N LYS A 523 -31.95 -4.12 13.74
CA LYS A 523 -31.44 -3.05 12.86
C LYS A 523 -31.81 -3.31 11.43
N THR A 524 -32.42 -2.32 10.77
CA THR A 524 -32.74 -2.39 9.34
C THR A 524 -31.93 -1.34 8.59
N TYR A 525 -31.26 -1.75 7.50
CA TYR A 525 -30.31 -0.94 6.77
C TYR A 525 -30.75 -0.62 5.36
N VAL A 526 -30.58 0.63 4.95
CA VAL A 526 -30.72 1.13 3.55
C VAL A 526 -29.73 2.29 3.33
N THR A 527 -29.41 2.62 2.08
CA THR A 527 -28.80 3.93 1.77
C THR A 527 -29.87 4.93 1.35
N ASP A 528 -29.65 6.24 1.58
CA ASP A 528 -30.54 7.29 1.03
C ASP A 528 -30.34 7.37 -0.49
N PRO A 529 -31.35 7.15 -1.35
CA PRO A 529 -31.19 7.19 -2.80
C PRO A 529 -30.83 8.56 -3.39
N GLN A 530 -30.93 9.61 -2.60
CA GLN A 530 -30.72 11.00 -3.01
C GLN A 530 -29.42 11.61 -2.46
N ARG A 531 -28.78 10.95 -1.49
CA ARG A 531 -27.63 11.49 -0.75
C ARG A 531 -26.65 10.40 -0.37
N ASP A 532 -25.44 10.82 -0.10
CA ASP A 532 -24.38 9.92 0.36
C ASP A 532 -24.52 9.62 1.86
N ALA A 533 -25.52 8.78 2.20
CA ALA A 533 -25.78 8.39 3.58
C ALA A 533 -26.30 6.95 3.70
N VAL A 534 -25.86 6.26 4.76
CA VAL A 534 -26.48 5.01 5.25
C VAL A 534 -27.48 5.36 6.35
N LEU A 535 -28.66 4.80 6.27
CA LEU A 535 -29.73 4.94 7.28
C LEU A 535 -29.95 3.60 7.99
N ILE A 536 -29.98 3.62 9.33
CA ILE A 536 -30.18 2.46 10.19
C ILE A 536 -31.39 2.71 11.08
N ASP A 537 -32.47 1.95 10.88
CA ASP A 537 -33.60 1.88 11.82
C ASP A 537 -33.27 0.92 12.95
N VAL A 538 -33.24 1.43 14.17
CA VAL A 538 -32.81 0.71 15.37
C VAL A 538 -34.00 0.51 16.29
N ARG A 539 -34.20 -0.74 16.72
CA ARG A 539 -35.20 -1.10 17.72
C ARG A 539 -34.54 -1.90 18.83
N PHE A 540 -34.59 -1.40 20.02
CA PHE A 540 -34.13 -2.09 21.21
C PHE A 540 -35.34 -2.52 22.04
N ALA A 541 -35.31 -3.76 22.53
CA ALA A 541 -36.29 -4.31 23.46
C ALA A 541 -35.55 -5.06 24.55
N GLY A 542 -35.54 -4.48 25.76
CA GLY A 542 -34.92 -5.02 26.96
C GLY A 542 -35.95 -5.39 28.04
N LYS A 543 -35.61 -6.36 28.88
CA LYS A 543 -36.39 -6.71 30.07
C LYS A 543 -36.29 -5.65 31.17
N GLN A 544 -35.19 -4.90 31.15
CA GLN A 544 -34.88 -3.79 32.07
C GLN A 544 -34.47 -2.56 31.26
N PRO A 545 -34.56 -1.35 31.78
CA PRO A 545 -34.01 -0.16 31.18
C PRO A 545 -32.50 -0.32 31.00
N ALA A 546 -31.99 0.05 29.82
CA ALA A 546 -30.56 0.06 29.52
C ALA A 546 -30.24 1.27 28.65
N ARG A 547 -29.01 1.77 28.73
CA ARG A 547 -28.51 2.83 27.87
C ARG A 547 -27.74 2.21 26.70
N LEU A 548 -28.09 2.60 25.48
CA LEU A 548 -27.36 2.22 24.28
C LEU A 548 -26.33 3.29 23.94
N THR A 549 -25.09 2.86 23.73
CA THR A 549 -24.06 3.72 23.16
C THR A 549 -23.61 3.16 21.82
N VAL A 550 -23.33 4.05 20.87
CA VAL A 550 -22.81 3.68 19.54
C VAL A 550 -21.29 3.69 19.58
N HIS A 551 -20.69 2.54 19.31
CA HIS A 551 -19.27 2.46 19.05
C HIS A 551 -19.05 2.53 17.53
N TYR A 552 -18.47 3.65 17.09
CA TYR A 552 -18.21 3.96 15.70
C TYR A 552 -16.71 4.03 15.44
N ASP A 553 -16.22 3.21 14.49
CA ASP A 553 -14.81 3.09 14.13
C ASP A 553 -14.61 3.53 12.66
N PRO A 554 -14.27 4.81 12.42
CA PRO A 554 -13.97 5.32 11.09
C PRO A 554 -12.56 4.93 10.65
N THR A 555 -12.35 4.74 9.35
CA THR A 555 -10.99 4.62 8.79
C THR A 555 -10.36 6.00 8.65
N ILE A 556 -9.14 6.17 9.16
CA ILE A 556 -8.48 7.48 9.27
C ILE A 556 -7.73 7.86 7.99
N LYS A 557 -7.14 6.91 7.26
CA LYS A 557 -6.28 7.17 6.09
C LYS A 557 -7.00 7.53 4.79
N ASN A 558 -8.27 7.25 4.68
CA ASN A 558 -9.01 7.57 3.46
C ASN A 558 -9.59 8.99 3.53
N LYS A 559 -9.10 9.88 2.67
CA LYS A 559 -9.64 11.24 2.47
C LYS A 559 -11.14 11.16 2.24
N GLY A 560 -11.93 11.56 3.19
CA GLY A 560 -13.41 11.61 3.12
C GLY A 560 -13.97 11.71 4.51
N ASN A 561 -14.74 12.77 4.73
CA ASN A 561 -15.32 13.03 6.03
C ASN A 561 -16.61 12.24 6.16
N SER A 562 -16.83 11.65 7.33
CA SER A 562 -18.10 11.03 7.72
C SER A 562 -18.70 11.75 8.92
N ALA A 563 -20.00 11.74 9.00
CA ALA A 563 -20.72 12.32 10.13
C ALA A 563 -21.87 11.40 10.55
N LEU A 564 -22.14 11.35 11.86
CA LEU A 564 -23.23 10.61 12.43
C LEU A 564 -24.28 11.59 12.95
N ALA A 565 -25.53 11.41 12.52
CA ALA A 565 -26.69 12.08 13.09
C ALA A 565 -27.69 11.04 13.59
N THR A 566 -28.36 11.32 14.69
CA THR A 566 -29.32 10.40 15.29
C THR A 566 -30.44 11.14 16.00
N ASN A 567 -31.59 10.47 16.11
CA ASN A 567 -32.69 10.87 17.01
C ASN A 567 -32.89 9.86 18.14
N CYS A 568 -31.87 9.03 18.43
CA CYS A 568 -31.90 8.12 19.56
C CYS A 568 -31.80 8.91 20.89
N GLU A 569 -32.65 8.56 21.84
CA GLU A 569 -32.60 9.10 23.21
C GLU A 569 -31.36 8.53 23.94
N THR A 570 -30.75 9.34 24.79
CA THR A 570 -29.54 8.98 25.55
C THR A 570 -29.86 8.37 26.93
N GLU A 571 -31.10 8.57 27.41
CA GLU A 571 -31.54 8.05 28.71
C GLU A 571 -31.78 6.53 28.63
N PRO A 572 -31.59 5.81 29.73
CA PRO A 572 -31.89 4.38 29.80
C PRO A 572 -33.37 4.09 29.53
N ARG A 573 -33.65 3.15 28.62
CA ARG A 573 -35.00 2.71 28.23
C ARG A 573 -35.04 1.18 28.14
N ALA A 574 -36.20 0.62 28.47
CA ALA A 574 -36.50 -0.79 28.20
C ALA A 574 -36.91 -1.00 26.73
N GLN A 575 -37.44 0.05 26.11
CA GLN A 575 -37.75 0.05 24.68
C GLN A 575 -37.30 1.35 24.03
N LEU A 576 -36.59 1.23 22.88
CA LEU A 576 -36.15 2.37 22.10
C LEU A 576 -36.38 2.09 20.61
N ASN A 577 -36.94 3.09 19.92
CA ASN A 577 -37.05 3.11 18.46
C ASN A 577 -36.46 4.40 17.94
N CYS A 578 -35.42 4.31 17.13
CA CYS A 578 -34.72 5.49 16.60
C CYS A 578 -34.05 5.22 15.24
N THR A 579 -33.51 6.26 14.65
CA THR A 579 -32.77 6.19 13.39
C THR A 579 -31.39 6.80 13.57
N ILE A 580 -30.39 6.12 13.01
CA ILE A 580 -29.03 6.64 12.85
C ILE A 580 -28.83 6.90 11.35
N ALA A 581 -28.25 8.04 11.01
CA ALA A 581 -27.79 8.39 9.68
C ALA A 581 -26.26 8.59 9.69
N LEU A 582 -25.55 7.80 8.90
CA LEU A 582 -24.12 7.99 8.60
C LEU A 582 -24.02 8.71 7.27
N GLY A 583 -23.62 9.98 7.27
CA GLY A 583 -23.41 10.81 6.08
C GLY A 583 -21.95 10.85 5.69
N PHE A 584 -21.71 10.99 4.39
CA PHE A 584 -20.38 11.09 3.77
C PHE A 584 -20.32 12.32 2.87
N GLY A 585 -19.13 12.86 2.66
CA GLY A 585 -18.92 14.04 1.83
C GLY A 585 -17.43 14.30 1.58
N GLU A 586 -17.11 15.21 0.66
CA GLU A 586 -15.75 15.64 0.36
C GLU A 586 -15.10 16.41 1.52
N ASN A 587 -15.94 16.94 2.42
CA ASN A 587 -15.53 17.63 3.65
C ASN A 587 -16.54 17.38 4.77
N VAL A 588 -16.17 17.78 6.00
CA VAL A 588 -16.99 17.58 7.20
C VAL A 588 -18.38 18.21 7.06
N THR A 589 -18.46 19.40 6.51
CA THR A 589 -19.75 20.12 6.33
C THR A 589 -20.69 19.33 5.41
N ALA A 590 -20.19 18.84 4.28
CA ALA A 590 -20.95 18.03 3.35
C ALA A 590 -21.45 16.72 4.00
N ALA A 591 -20.59 16.05 4.79
CA ALA A 591 -20.97 14.85 5.51
C ALA A 591 -22.06 15.12 6.58
N VAL A 592 -21.93 16.19 7.35
CA VAL A 592 -22.93 16.63 8.34
C VAL A 592 -24.27 16.95 7.67
N VAL A 593 -24.25 17.68 6.53
CA VAL A 593 -25.45 17.99 5.75
C VAL A 593 -26.10 16.73 5.21
N ALA A 594 -25.31 15.76 4.70
CA ALA A 594 -25.83 14.49 4.20
C ALA A 594 -26.51 13.70 5.32
N ALA A 595 -25.84 13.53 6.49
CA ALA A 595 -26.40 12.85 7.65
C ALA A 595 -27.67 13.51 8.18
N GLY A 596 -27.63 14.81 8.46
CA GLY A 596 -28.75 15.57 9.04
C GLY A 596 -29.95 15.64 8.09
N SER A 597 -29.72 15.87 6.80
CA SER A 597 -30.80 15.91 5.78
C SER A 597 -31.44 14.54 5.58
N SER A 598 -30.67 13.45 5.59
CA SER A 598 -31.19 12.09 5.50
C SER A 598 -31.99 11.70 6.73
N LEU A 599 -31.52 12.06 7.93
CA LEU A 599 -32.26 11.86 9.18
C LEU A 599 -33.59 12.62 9.18
N LYS A 600 -33.56 13.91 8.78
CA LYS A 600 -34.78 14.76 8.66
C LYS A 600 -35.78 14.20 7.68
N ARG A 601 -35.30 13.64 6.57
CA ARG A 601 -36.15 12.98 5.56
C ARG A 601 -36.87 11.76 6.11
N GLY A 602 -36.30 11.08 7.07
CA GLY A 602 -36.83 9.94 7.76
C GLY A 602 -36.60 8.58 7.07
N PHE A 603 -36.34 7.58 7.85
CA PHE A 603 -36.02 6.20 7.41
C PHE A 603 -37.12 5.60 6.51
N ALA A 604 -38.37 5.72 6.90
CA ALA A 604 -39.49 5.11 6.19
C ALA A 604 -39.64 5.64 4.73
N ARG A 605 -39.38 6.92 4.51
CA ARG A 605 -39.39 7.52 3.15
C ARG A 605 -38.20 7.05 2.33
N ALA A 606 -37.01 7.13 2.89
CA ALA A 606 -35.81 6.69 2.21
C ALA A 606 -35.90 5.20 1.83
N ARG A 607 -36.34 4.35 2.76
CA ARG A 607 -36.56 2.92 2.52
C ARG A 607 -37.54 2.65 1.37
N ARG A 608 -38.71 3.34 1.32
CA ARG A 608 -39.68 3.17 0.23
C ARG A 608 -39.07 3.47 -1.14
N GLU A 609 -38.32 4.55 -1.26
CA GLU A 609 -37.66 4.92 -2.52
C GLU A 609 -36.53 3.94 -2.88
N TYR A 610 -35.71 3.54 -1.91
CA TYR A 610 -34.68 2.53 -2.05
C TYR A 610 -35.24 1.19 -2.56
N GLU A 611 -36.27 0.68 -1.90
CA GLU A 611 -36.93 -0.57 -2.28
C GLU A 611 -37.68 -0.45 -3.64
N THR A 612 -38.24 0.72 -3.98
CA THR A 612 -38.85 0.94 -5.27
C THR A 612 -37.87 0.91 -6.42
N GLY A 613 -36.68 1.47 -6.22
CA GLY A 613 -35.57 1.37 -7.20
C GLY A 613 -35.17 -0.07 -7.49
N TRP A 614 -34.94 -0.86 -6.45
CA TRP A 614 -34.59 -2.25 -6.59
C TRP A 614 -35.71 -3.13 -7.15
N ARG A 615 -36.96 -2.93 -6.71
CA ARG A 615 -38.11 -3.66 -7.28
C ARG A 615 -38.26 -3.43 -8.78
N ARG A 616 -38.05 -2.18 -9.25
CA ARG A 616 -38.04 -1.89 -10.70
C ARG A 616 -36.92 -2.66 -11.42
N TYR A 617 -35.74 -2.75 -10.85
CA TYR A 617 -34.66 -3.54 -11.42
C TYR A 617 -35.02 -5.04 -11.47
N VAL A 618 -35.48 -5.61 -10.35
CA VAL A 618 -35.87 -7.02 -10.27
C VAL A 618 -37.01 -7.39 -11.20
N SER A 619 -38.00 -6.48 -11.41
CA SER A 619 -39.14 -6.74 -12.31
C SER A 619 -38.74 -6.88 -13.77
N GLY A 620 -37.54 -6.40 -14.15
CA GLY A 620 -37.00 -6.57 -15.50
C GLY A 620 -36.13 -7.84 -15.67
N LEU A 621 -35.90 -8.62 -14.62
CA LEU A 621 -35.07 -9.82 -14.70
C LEU A 621 -35.81 -11.02 -15.27
N PRO A 622 -35.13 -11.93 -15.96
CA PRO A 622 -35.71 -13.21 -16.39
C PRO A 622 -36.23 -14.03 -15.21
N SER A 623 -37.26 -14.84 -15.42
CA SER A 623 -37.72 -15.87 -14.49
C SER A 623 -36.84 -17.13 -14.60
N VAL A 624 -36.58 -17.78 -13.48
CA VAL A 624 -35.98 -19.11 -13.38
C VAL A 624 -36.89 -20.08 -12.61
N GLU A 625 -36.45 -21.29 -12.29
CA GLU A 625 -37.25 -22.20 -11.44
C GLU A 625 -37.59 -21.50 -10.10
N ALA A 626 -38.84 -21.59 -9.68
CA ALA A 626 -39.40 -20.83 -8.55
C ALA A 626 -38.58 -20.97 -7.25
N LYS A 627 -38.04 -22.16 -6.96
CA LYS A 627 -37.22 -22.41 -5.78
C LYS A 627 -35.88 -21.66 -5.78
N HIS A 628 -35.35 -21.29 -6.95
CA HIS A 628 -34.11 -20.54 -7.12
C HIS A 628 -34.30 -19.06 -7.37
N GLN A 629 -35.54 -18.62 -7.65
CA GLN A 629 -35.82 -17.24 -8.06
C GLN A 629 -35.31 -16.19 -7.05
N GLN A 630 -35.45 -16.45 -5.76
CA GLN A 630 -34.97 -15.51 -4.73
C GLN A 630 -33.45 -15.38 -4.72
N GLN A 631 -32.72 -16.50 -4.78
CA GLN A 631 -31.26 -16.51 -4.87
C GLN A 631 -30.78 -15.86 -6.17
N PHE A 632 -31.46 -16.11 -7.29
CA PHE A 632 -31.18 -15.52 -8.58
C PHE A 632 -31.34 -13.98 -8.56
N ASN A 633 -32.44 -13.48 -8.01
CA ASN A 633 -32.67 -12.04 -7.86
C ASN A 633 -31.59 -11.39 -6.97
N MET A 634 -31.23 -12.06 -5.87
CA MET A 634 -30.17 -11.57 -4.99
C MET A 634 -28.83 -11.50 -5.72
N ALA A 635 -28.46 -12.54 -6.45
CA ALA A 635 -27.22 -12.56 -7.22
C ALA A 635 -27.17 -11.42 -8.27
N ALA A 636 -28.25 -11.20 -8.99
CA ALA A 636 -28.35 -10.11 -9.97
C ALA A 636 -28.26 -8.72 -9.32
N MET A 637 -28.93 -8.52 -8.17
CA MET A 637 -28.84 -7.25 -7.40
C MET A 637 -27.42 -7.01 -6.87
N VAL A 638 -26.74 -8.06 -6.36
CA VAL A 638 -25.36 -7.96 -5.85
C VAL A 638 -24.40 -7.61 -6.98
N LEU A 639 -24.46 -8.28 -8.13
CA LEU A 639 -23.60 -7.93 -9.27
C LEU A 639 -23.83 -6.47 -9.72
N ARG A 640 -25.08 -6.04 -9.76
CA ARG A 640 -25.41 -4.65 -10.09
C ARG A 640 -24.86 -3.67 -9.06
N ALA A 641 -24.87 -4.04 -7.78
CA ALA A 641 -24.37 -3.21 -6.68
C ALA A 641 -22.84 -3.16 -6.60
N LEU A 642 -22.13 -4.17 -7.12
CA LEU A 642 -20.67 -4.23 -7.17
C LEU A 642 -20.07 -3.33 -8.26
N GLU A 643 -20.88 -2.77 -9.17
CA GLU A 643 -20.42 -1.79 -10.15
C GLU A 643 -20.16 -0.44 -9.45
N ASP A 644 -18.98 0.15 -9.65
CA ASP A 644 -18.70 1.51 -9.17
C ASP A 644 -19.60 2.56 -9.82
N LYS A 645 -19.94 3.60 -9.07
CA LYS A 645 -20.88 4.64 -9.54
C LYS A 645 -20.20 5.85 -10.16
N THR A 646 -18.89 6.00 -9.94
CA THR A 646 -18.06 7.03 -10.54
C THR A 646 -17.32 6.48 -11.76
N PHE A 647 -16.65 5.35 -11.60
CA PHE A 647 -15.91 4.66 -12.66
C PHE A 647 -16.78 3.54 -13.24
N ARG A 648 -17.79 3.98 -14.02
CA ARG A 648 -18.79 3.06 -14.56
C ARG A 648 -18.19 1.99 -15.45
N GLY A 649 -18.59 0.75 -15.19
CA GLY A 649 -18.02 -0.45 -15.83
C GLY A 649 -16.98 -1.16 -14.97
N ALA A 650 -16.42 -0.51 -13.96
CA ALA A 650 -15.58 -1.18 -12.97
C ALA A 650 -16.48 -1.98 -12.01
N VAL A 651 -16.27 -3.29 -11.92
CA VAL A 651 -16.91 -4.18 -10.94
C VAL A 651 -15.83 -4.85 -10.12
N ILE A 652 -15.84 -4.64 -8.81
CA ILE A 652 -14.86 -5.28 -7.91
C ILE A 652 -15.21 -6.75 -7.67
N ALA A 653 -14.17 -7.57 -7.39
CA ALA A 653 -14.36 -9.01 -7.15
C ALA A 653 -15.18 -9.30 -5.89
N SER A 654 -15.00 -8.52 -4.83
CA SER A 654 -15.77 -8.62 -3.58
C SER A 654 -15.64 -7.36 -2.74
N PRO A 655 -16.66 -6.99 -1.94
CA PRO A 655 -16.57 -5.91 -0.97
C PRO A 655 -15.92 -6.38 0.35
N SER A 656 -14.94 -7.27 0.30
CA SER A 656 -14.30 -7.85 1.47
C SER A 656 -12.80 -8.06 1.28
N VAL A 657 -12.09 -8.17 2.40
CA VAL A 657 -10.69 -8.60 2.45
C VAL A 657 -10.67 -10.01 3.01
N PRO A 658 -10.33 -11.03 2.21
CA PRO A 658 -10.31 -12.43 2.66
C PRO A 658 -9.50 -12.59 3.95
N TRP A 659 -10.03 -13.34 4.91
CA TRP A 659 -9.47 -13.59 6.25
C TRP A 659 -9.13 -12.33 7.08
N GLY A 660 -9.67 -11.17 6.73
CA GLY A 660 -9.33 -9.91 7.37
C GLY A 660 -7.88 -9.47 7.14
N GLY A 661 -7.18 -10.21 6.28
CA GLY A 661 -5.90 -9.84 5.69
C GLY A 661 -4.67 -9.92 6.60
N GLY A 662 -4.72 -10.31 7.85
CA GLY A 662 -3.52 -10.26 8.72
C GLY A 662 -2.82 -8.88 8.73
N ALA A 663 -3.34 -7.93 7.94
CA ALA A 663 -2.84 -6.59 7.69
C ALA A 663 -3.69 -5.59 8.45
N ASP A 664 -3.02 -4.54 8.88
CA ASP A 664 -3.68 -3.39 9.48
C ASP A 664 -4.68 -2.80 8.46
N ALA A 665 -5.93 -2.64 8.85
CA ALA A 665 -6.97 -2.00 8.04
C ALA A 665 -6.63 -0.54 7.70
N ASP A 666 -5.63 0.05 8.34
CA ASP A 666 -5.10 1.39 8.07
C ASP A 666 -3.97 1.40 7.02
N GLU A 667 -3.49 0.23 6.55
CA GLU A 667 -2.52 0.17 5.46
C GLU A 667 -3.19 0.36 4.10
N ALA A 668 -2.84 1.45 3.41
CA ALA A 668 -3.38 1.82 2.10
C ALA A 668 -2.99 0.86 0.95
N THR A 669 -2.12 -0.11 1.20
CA THR A 669 -1.53 -0.99 0.17
C THR A 669 -2.30 -2.28 -0.05
N ILE A 670 -3.29 -2.62 0.80
CA ILE A 670 -4.04 -3.87 0.68
C ILE A 670 -5.41 -3.61 0.07
N SER A 671 -5.52 -3.94 -1.21
CA SER A 671 -6.80 -3.88 -1.92
C SER A 671 -7.76 -4.99 -1.46
N GLY A 672 -7.26 -6.08 -0.91
CA GLY A 672 -8.05 -7.29 -0.77
C GLY A 672 -8.72 -7.62 -2.10
N TYR A 673 -10.04 -7.85 -2.08
CA TYR A 673 -10.82 -8.05 -3.31
C TYR A 673 -11.59 -6.78 -3.76
N HIS A 674 -11.26 -5.61 -3.21
CA HIS A 674 -11.76 -4.30 -3.66
C HIS A 674 -11.12 -3.85 -4.99
N ALA A 675 -10.76 -4.79 -5.85
CA ALA A 675 -10.04 -4.58 -7.10
C ALA A 675 -10.78 -5.22 -8.28
N VAL A 676 -10.40 -4.83 -9.49
CA VAL A 676 -11.00 -5.29 -10.74
C VAL A 676 -10.01 -6.16 -11.50
N TRP A 677 -10.35 -7.43 -11.72
CA TRP A 677 -9.66 -8.37 -12.61
C TRP A 677 -10.41 -8.45 -13.94
N SER A 678 -9.69 -8.47 -15.06
CA SER A 678 -10.36 -8.56 -16.37
C SER A 678 -11.06 -9.90 -16.58
N ARG A 679 -10.56 -11.00 -16.03
CA ARG A 679 -11.20 -12.33 -16.01
C ARG A 679 -12.54 -12.28 -15.27
N ASP A 680 -12.55 -11.76 -14.03
CA ASP A 680 -13.78 -11.66 -13.22
C ASP A 680 -14.80 -10.78 -13.93
N LEU A 681 -14.34 -9.66 -14.50
CA LEU A 681 -15.21 -8.74 -15.22
C LEU A 681 -15.83 -9.39 -16.47
N TYR A 682 -15.11 -10.28 -17.18
CA TYR A 682 -15.65 -11.09 -18.26
C TYR A 682 -16.78 -12.00 -17.76
N HIS A 683 -16.58 -12.72 -16.64
CA HIS A 683 -17.62 -13.60 -16.10
C HIS A 683 -18.85 -12.81 -15.64
N VAL A 684 -18.68 -11.63 -15.06
CA VAL A 684 -19.77 -10.72 -14.70
C VAL A 684 -20.48 -10.20 -15.95
N ALA A 685 -19.76 -9.82 -17.01
CA ALA A 685 -20.34 -9.32 -18.26
C ALA A 685 -21.17 -10.40 -18.96
N THR A 686 -20.71 -11.66 -18.98
CA THR A 686 -21.49 -12.78 -19.55
C THR A 686 -22.76 -13.06 -18.76
N ALA A 687 -22.74 -12.88 -17.41
CA ALA A 687 -23.96 -12.96 -16.60
C ALA A 687 -24.95 -11.82 -16.95
N PHE A 688 -24.48 -10.58 -17.14
CA PHE A 688 -25.36 -9.47 -17.61
C PHE A 688 -25.89 -9.72 -19.01
N MET A 689 -25.11 -10.31 -19.92
CA MET A 689 -25.59 -10.73 -21.24
C MET A 689 -26.72 -11.76 -21.13
N ALA A 690 -26.55 -12.78 -20.27
CA ALA A 690 -27.58 -13.79 -20.03
C ALA A 690 -28.85 -13.21 -19.41
N LEU A 691 -28.74 -12.18 -18.55
CA LEU A 691 -29.86 -11.40 -18.03
C LEU A 691 -30.55 -10.51 -19.08
N GLY A 692 -29.97 -10.36 -20.28
CA GLY A 692 -30.46 -9.46 -21.33
C GLY A 692 -29.96 -8.01 -21.19
N ASP A 693 -29.15 -7.69 -20.17
CA ASP A 693 -28.60 -6.34 -19.95
C ASP A 693 -27.29 -6.13 -20.76
N ARG A 694 -27.45 -6.10 -22.10
CA ARG A 694 -26.33 -5.84 -23.01
C ARG A 694 -25.71 -4.44 -22.82
N VAL A 695 -26.47 -3.48 -22.31
CA VAL A 695 -25.99 -2.11 -22.06
C VAL A 695 -24.93 -2.14 -20.97
N THR A 696 -25.20 -2.83 -19.87
CA THR A 696 -24.20 -3.01 -18.80
C THR A 696 -22.99 -3.82 -19.31
N ALA A 697 -23.21 -4.93 -20.01
CA ALA A 697 -22.11 -5.75 -20.55
C ALA A 697 -21.18 -4.95 -21.49
N ASN A 698 -21.74 -4.08 -22.37
CA ASN A 698 -20.94 -3.19 -23.22
C ASN A 698 -20.12 -2.18 -22.39
N ARG A 699 -20.69 -1.62 -21.34
CA ARG A 699 -20.00 -0.68 -20.46
C ARG A 699 -18.83 -1.35 -19.71
N LEU A 700 -18.98 -2.63 -19.31
CA LEU A 700 -17.90 -3.43 -18.72
C LEU A 700 -16.77 -3.65 -19.73
N LEU A 701 -17.09 -3.98 -20.98
CA LEU A 701 -16.10 -4.11 -22.04
C LEU A 701 -15.40 -2.76 -22.34
N ASP A 702 -16.16 -1.65 -22.35
CA ASP A 702 -15.54 -0.32 -22.52
C ASP A 702 -14.57 0.01 -21.39
N TYR A 703 -14.86 -0.40 -20.15
CA TYR A 703 -13.91 -0.26 -19.04
C TYR A 703 -12.65 -1.10 -19.26
N LEU A 704 -12.80 -2.37 -19.65
CA LEU A 704 -11.64 -3.24 -19.96
C LEU A 704 -10.73 -2.59 -21.02
N PHE A 705 -11.30 -2.16 -22.13
CA PHE A 705 -10.55 -1.64 -23.26
C PHE A 705 -9.97 -0.24 -23.04
N ARG A 706 -10.73 0.67 -22.43
CA ARG A 706 -10.32 2.08 -22.33
C ARG A 706 -9.57 2.41 -21.03
N VAL A 707 -9.71 1.59 -19.99
CA VAL A 707 -9.15 1.86 -18.66
C VAL A 707 -8.06 0.88 -18.28
N GLN A 708 -8.27 -0.43 -18.52
CA GLN A 708 -7.31 -1.45 -18.08
C GLN A 708 -6.31 -1.87 -19.16
N GLN A 709 -6.72 -1.89 -20.45
CA GLN A 709 -5.85 -2.37 -21.51
C GLN A 709 -4.66 -1.45 -21.74
N LYS A 710 -3.47 -2.05 -21.81
CA LYS A 710 -2.23 -1.36 -22.18
C LYS A 710 -2.08 -1.25 -23.69
N PRO A 711 -1.24 -0.30 -24.20
CA PRO A 711 -1.06 -0.10 -25.65
C PRO A 711 -0.56 -1.34 -26.41
N ASP A 712 0.15 -2.25 -25.75
CA ASP A 712 0.63 -3.52 -26.32
C ASP A 712 -0.43 -4.62 -26.39
N GLY A 713 -1.66 -4.31 -25.97
CA GLY A 713 -2.77 -5.25 -25.92
C GLY A 713 -2.88 -6.04 -24.62
N SER A 714 -1.91 -5.97 -23.71
CA SER A 714 -1.93 -6.66 -22.42
C SER A 714 -2.86 -6.01 -21.42
N PHE A 715 -3.15 -6.76 -20.36
CA PHE A 715 -3.90 -6.28 -19.18
C PHE A 715 -3.05 -6.50 -17.93
N PRO A 716 -3.09 -5.57 -16.96
CA PRO A 716 -2.49 -5.82 -15.65
C PRO A 716 -3.25 -6.93 -14.94
N ARG A 717 -2.62 -7.58 -13.95
CA ARG A 717 -3.28 -8.61 -13.14
C ARG A 717 -4.57 -8.09 -12.55
N ASN A 718 -4.53 -6.92 -11.91
CA ASN A 718 -5.71 -6.22 -11.38
C ASN A 718 -5.44 -4.71 -11.21
N THR A 719 -6.53 -3.95 -11.09
CA THR A 719 -6.49 -2.50 -10.91
C THR A 719 -7.46 -2.05 -9.82
N TRP A 720 -7.25 -0.87 -9.27
CA TRP A 720 -8.28 -0.09 -8.61
C TRP A 720 -9.39 0.27 -9.60
N VAL A 721 -10.54 0.72 -9.11
CA VAL A 721 -11.67 1.10 -10.00
C VAL A 721 -11.34 2.25 -10.95
N ASP A 722 -10.36 3.08 -10.64
CA ASP A 722 -9.89 4.19 -11.48
C ASP A 722 -8.84 3.78 -12.53
N GLY A 723 -8.49 2.48 -12.58
CA GLY A 723 -7.53 1.93 -13.53
C GLY A 723 -6.08 1.92 -13.06
N ARG A 724 -5.74 2.49 -11.89
CA ARG A 724 -4.40 2.39 -11.33
C ARG A 724 -4.05 0.93 -11.06
N VAL A 725 -2.90 0.50 -11.56
CA VAL A 725 -2.42 -0.89 -11.44
C VAL A 725 -2.10 -1.23 -9.98
N ILE A 726 -2.56 -2.39 -9.52
CA ILE A 726 -2.19 -2.97 -8.22
C ILE A 726 -1.17 -4.09 -8.44
N GLY A 727 -1.49 -5.05 -9.30
CA GLY A 727 -0.60 -6.15 -9.68
C GLY A 727 -0.36 -6.19 -11.18
N ASP A 728 0.89 -6.41 -11.60
CA ASP A 728 1.30 -6.32 -13.01
C ASP A 728 1.71 -7.68 -13.63
N GLY A 729 1.34 -8.81 -13.01
CA GLY A 729 1.58 -10.14 -13.58
C GLY A 729 0.73 -10.37 -14.84
N LEU A 730 1.36 -10.81 -15.95
CA LEU A 730 0.66 -11.11 -17.19
C LEU A 730 -0.08 -12.45 -17.08
N GLN A 731 -1.39 -12.42 -17.30
CA GLN A 731 -2.26 -13.59 -17.40
C GLN A 731 -2.91 -13.62 -18.78
N MET A 732 -2.62 -14.65 -19.57
CA MET A 732 -3.04 -14.69 -20.97
C MET A 732 -4.55 -14.94 -21.14
N ASP A 733 -5.22 -15.57 -20.18
CA ASP A 733 -6.68 -15.65 -20.14
C ASP A 733 -7.32 -14.27 -19.98
N GLN A 734 -6.71 -13.39 -19.20
CA GLN A 734 -7.15 -12.00 -19.04
C GLN A 734 -6.96 -11.15 -20.31
N VAL A 735 -6.05 -11.55 -21.20
CA VAL A 735 -5.90 -10.92 -22.51
C VAL A 735 -6.93 -11.45 -23.50
N ALA A 736 -7.23 -12.74 -23.43
CA ALA A 736 -8.05 -13.44 -24.42
C ALA A 736 -9.56 -13.28 -24.18
N LEU A 737 -10.03 -13.35 -22.94
CA LEU A 737 -11.47 -13.29 -22.63
C LEU A 737 -12.15 -11.97 -23.06
N PRO A 738 -11.51 -10.78 -22.98
CA PRO A 738 -12.06 -9.56 -23.56
C PRO A 738 -12.29 -9.63 -25.08
N LEU A 739 -11.51 -10.42 -25.83
CA LEU A 739 -11.73 -10.62 -27.28
C LEU A 739 -12.98 -11.45 -27.53
N VAL A 740 -13.19 -12.50 -26.73
CA VAL A 740 -14.44 -13.30 -26.76
C VAL A 740 -15.64 -12.41 -26.47
N LEU A 741 -15.55 -11.56 -25.42
CA LEU A 741 -16.63 -10.65 -25.05
C LEU A 741 -16.93 -9.61 -26.17
N ALA A 742 -15.89 -9.05 -26.82
CA ALA A 742 -16.05 -8.13 -27.93
C ALA A 742 -16.81 -8.76 -29.08
N TYR A 743 -16.48 -10.00 -29.46
CA TYR A 743 -17.22 -10.76 -30.49
C TYR A 743 -18.69 -10.97 -30.07
N GLN A 744 -18.95 -11.47 -28.88
CA GLN A 744 -20.28 -11.72 -28.37
C GLN A 744 -21.16 -10.48 -28.27
N LEU A 745 -20.56 -9.31 -27.98
CA LEU A 745 -21.21 -8.01 -27.97
C LEU A 745 -21.31 -7.37 -29.36
N ARG A 746 -20.77 -8.02 -30.41
CA ARG A 746 -20.75 -7.54 -31.80
C ARG A 746 -20.00 -6.22 -31.97
N ARG A 747 -18.89 -6.05 -31.23
CA ARG A 747 -18.00 -4.89 -31.33
C ARG A 747 -16.99 -5.12 -32.45
N THR A 748 -17.46 -4.96 -33.68
CA THR A 748 -16.69 -5.24 -34.92
C THR A 748 -16.25 -3.99 -35.66
N ASP A 749 -16.48 -2.81 -35.08
CA ASP A 749 -16.06 -1.55 -35.68
C ASP A 749 -14.53 -1.41 -35.77
N ARG A 750 -14.07 -0.57 -36.73
CA ARG A 750 -12.64 -0.39 -37.05
C ARG A 750 -11.82 0.09 -35.84
N ALA A 751 -12.36 0.97 -35.01
CA ALA A 751 -11.66 1.46 -33.82
C ALA A 751 -11.45 0.33 -32.80
N THR A 752 -12.49 -0.44 -32.50
CA THR A 752 -12.41 -1.62 -31.62
C THR A 752 -11.37 -2.62 -32.16
N TRP A 753 -11.38 -2.87 -33.48
CA TRP A 753 -10.40 -3.75 -34.11
C TRP A 753 -8.97 -3.26 -33.95
N GLN A 754 -8.68 -2.03 -34.39
CA GLN A 754 -7.30 -1.54 -34.52
C GLN A 754 -6.66 -1.21 -33.17
N ILE A 755 -7.45 -0.65 -32.23
CA ILE A 755 -6.94 -0.14 -30.98
C ILE A 755 -6.89 -1.24 -29.89
N HIS A 756 -7.86 -2.17 -29.89
CA HIS A 756 -8.07 -3.09 -28.78
C HIS A 756 -7.87 -4.55 -29.14
N VAL A 757 -8.58 -5.04 -30.19
CA VAL A 757 -8.62 -6.47 -30.49
C VAL A 757 -7.33 -6.93 -31.16
N LYS A 758 -6.86 -6.19 -32.16
CA LYS A 758 -5.64 -6.57 -32.90
C LYS A 758 -4.39 -6.62 -32.04
N PRO A 759 -4.04 -5.60 -31.23
CA PRO A 759 -2.87 -5.67 -30.36
C PRO A 759 -2.92 -6.84 -29.36
N ALA A 760 -4.09 -7.11 -28.76
CA ALA A 760 -4.26 -8.22 -27.84
C ALA A 760 -4.14 -9.58 -28.54
N ALA A 761 -4.75 -9.77 -29.72
CA ALA A 761 -4.62 -11.00 -30.49
C ALA A 761 -3.18 -11.22 -31.00
N ASP A 762 -2.48 -10.17 -31.42
CA ASP A 762 -1.08 -10.24 -31.82
C ASP A 762 -0.17 -10.62 -30.62
N LEU A 763 -0.49 -10.10 -29.43
CA LEU A 763 0.20 -10.47 -28.20
C LEU A 763 0.00 -11.96 -27.86
N ILE A 764 -1.24 -12.47 -28.01
CA ILE A 764 -1.55 -13.89 -27.79
C ILE A 764 -0.73 -14.76 -28.74
N VAL A 765 -0.70 -14.44 -30.04
CA VAL A 765 0.10 -15.19 -31.02
C VAL A 765 1.60 -15.17 -30.68
N LYS A 766 2.08 -14.05 -30.13
CA LYS A 766 3.50 -13.86 -29.80
C LYS A 766 3.94 -14.56 -28.52
N ARG A 767 3.09 -14.59 -27.48
CA ARG A 767 3.45 -15.04 -26.13
C ARG A 767 2.84 -16.40 -25.74
N GLY A 768 1.65 -16.71 -26.27
CA GLY A 768 0.95 -17.95 -25.98
C GLY A 768 1.63 -19.20 -26.60
N PRO A 769 1.24 -20.39 -26.22
CA PRO A 769 0.15 -20.76 -25.29
C PRO A 769 0.59 -20.77 -23.80
N GLN A 770 1.70 -20.17 -23.49
CA GLN A 770 2.20 -20.03 -22.09
C GLN A 770 1.76 -18.73 -21.47
N THR A 771 1.61 -18.73 -20.16
CA THR A 771 1.26 -17.56 -19.34
C THR A 771 2.28 -17.36 -18.25
N ASP A 772 2.52 -16.11 -17.85
CA ASP A 772 3.40 -15.81 -16.71
C ASP A 772 2.74 -16.17 -15.38
N GLN A 773 1.40 -16.12 -15.33
CA GLN A 773 0.58 -16.58 -14.19
C GLN A 773 -0.66 -17.29 -14.70
N ASP A 774 -1.03 -18.41 -14.06
CA ASP A 774 -2.28 -19.13 -14.30
C ASP A 774 -3.51 -18.37 -13.76
N ARG A 775 -4.73 -18.90 -14.00
CA ARG A 775 -5.97 -18.28 -13.52
C ARG A 775 -6.06 -18.16 -11.98
N TRP A 776 -5.20 -18.85 -11.25
CA TRP A 776 -5.10 -18.80 -9.79
C TRP A 776 -3.99 -17.88 -9.29
N GLU A 777 -3.25 -17.20 -10.21
CA GLU A 777 -2.21 -16.21 -9.94
C GLU A 777 -0.92 -16.75 -9.29
N GLU A 778 -0.67 -18.07 -9.45
CA GLU A 778 0.38 -18.73 -8.67
C GLU A 778 1.56 -19.22 -9.51
N LYS A 779 1.33 -19.70 -10.74
CA LYS A 779 2.36 -20.38 -11.53
C LYS A 779 2.42 -19.89 -12.96
N SER A 780 3.64 -19.85 -13.50
CA SER A 780 3.88 -19.72 -14.93
C SER A 780 3.85 -21.09 -15.61
N GLY A 781 3.48 -21.12 -16.89
CA GLY A 781 3.50 -22.35 -17.68
C GLY A 781 2.33 -22.47 -18.64
N TYR A 782 1.98 -23.73 -18.89
CA TYR A 782 0.92 -24.14 -19.81
C TYR A 782 -0.27 -24.63 -18.99
N PHE A 783 -1.43 -23.99 -19.12
CA PHE A 783 -2.65 -24.33 -18.37
C PHE A 783 -3.85 -24.44 -19.29
N PRO A 784 -4.59 -25.57 -19.25
CA PRO A 784 -5.71 -25.81 -20.16
C PRO A 784 -6.78 -24.73 -20.17
N ALA A 785 -7.07 -24.11 -19.01
CA ALA A 785 -8.03 -23.00 -18.92
C ALA A 785 -7.57 -21.76 -19.69
N THR A 786 -6.29 -21.41 -19.59
CA THR A 786 -5.69 -20.27 -20.29
C THR A 786 -5.67 -20.54 -21.80
N VAL A 787 -5.22 -21.74 -22.21
CA VAL A 787 -5.18 -22.13 -23.62
C VAL A 787 -6.58 -22.14 -24.25
N ALA A 788 -7.60 -22.59 -23.51
CA ALA A 788 -8.98 -22.53 -23.96
C ALA A 788 -9.44 -21.11 -24.28
N ALA A 789 -9.13 -20.17 -23.38
CA ALA A 789 -9.43 -18.75 -23.56
C ALA A 789 -8.68 -18.17 -24.76
N GLU A 790 -7.38 -18.49 -24.92
CA GLU A 790 -6.55 -18.02 -26.05
C GLU A 790 -7.07 -18.53 -27.39
N ILE A 791 -7.42 -19.82 -27.48
CA ILE A 791 -8.01 -20.41 -28.69
C ILE A 791 -9.31 -19.69 -29.05
N ALA A 792 -10.22 -19.57 -28.09
CA ALA A 792 -11.51 -18.91 -28.31
C ALA A 792 -11.34 -17.42 -28.66
N GLY A 793 -10.43 -16.72 -27.94
CA GLY A 793 -10.09 -15.31 -28.19
C GLY A 793 -9.55 -15.08 -29.60
N LEU A 794 -8.62 -15.95 -30.07
CA LEU A 794 -8.07 -15.85 -31.43
C LEU A 794 -9.13 -16.13 -32.51
N VAL A 795 -10.00 -17.11 -32.32
CA VAL A 795 -11.11 -17.39 -33.26
C VAL A 795 -12.06 -16.22 -33.33
N CYS A 796 -12.46 -15.66 -32.19
CA CYS A 796 -13.32 -14.48 -32.13
C CYS A 796 -12.64 -13.24 -32.76
N ALA A 797 -11.34 -13.03 -32.49
CA ALA A 797 -10.56 -11.95 -33.09
C ALA A 797 -10.45 -12.10 -34.61
N ALA A 798 -10.33 -13.33 -35.12
CA ALA A 798 -10.31 -13.60 -36.57
C ALA A 798 -11.62 -13.17 -37.25
N GLU A 799 -12.77 -13.38 -36.65
CA GLU A 799 -14.05 -12.92 -37.21
C GLU A 799 -14.14 -11.39 -37.20
N ILE A 800 -13.66 -10.73 -36.15
CA ILE A 800 -13.58 -9.26 -36.09
C ILE A 800 -12.61 -8.74 -37.15
N ALA A 801 -11.47 -9.42 -37.37
CA ALA A 801 -10.50 -9.10 -38.42
C ALA A 801 -11.12 -9.19 -39.82
N LYS A 802 -11.86 -10.27 -40.11
CA LYS A 802 -12.58 -10.46 -41.39
C LYS A 802 -13.60 -9.33 -41.65
N ALA A 803 -14.35 -8.95 -40.61
CA ALA A 803 -15.29 -7.83 -40.68
C ALA A 803 -14.59 -6.50 -41.00
N ASN A 804 -13.28 -6.39 -40.71
CA ASN A 804 -12.43 -5.24 -41.01
C ASN A 804 -11.54 -5.41 -42.25
N LEU A 805 -11.77 -6.46 -43.06
CA LEU A 805 -11.03 -6.79 -44.29
C LEU A 805 -9.52 -7.11 -44.02
N ASP A 806 -9.12 -7.45 -42.82
CA ASP A 806 -7.76 -7.90 -42.45
C ASP A 806 -7.70 -9.43 -42.46
N THR A 807 -7.75 -9.98 -43.67
CA THR A 807 -7.72 -11.45 -43.90
C THR A 807 -6.39 -12.07 -43.47
N ALA A 808 -5.27 -11.37 -43.64
CA ALA A 808 -3.96 -11.86 -43.26
C ALA A 808 -3.86 -12.10 -41.72
N SER A 809 -4.39 -11.16 -40.92
CA SER A 809 -4.46 -11.36 -39.47
C SER A 809 -5.44 -12.47 -39.11
N ALA A 810 -6.60 -12.54 -39.75
CA ALA A 810 -7.58 -13.61 -39.54
C ALA A 810 -7.00 -15.00 -39.75
N ASP A 811 -6.32 -15.21 -40.88
CA ASP A 811 -5.71 -16.50 -41.21
C ASP A 811 -4.61 -16.90 -40.21
N ARG A 812 -3.78 -15.93 -39.79
CA ARG A 812 -2.75 -16.18 -38.79
C ARG A 812 -3.34 -16.59 -37.44
N TYR A 813 -4.40 -15.92 -36.98
CA TYR A 813 -5.07 -16.24 -35.72
C TYR A 813 -5.73 -17.62 -35.78
N LEU A 814 -6.46 -17.93 -36.86
CA LEU A 814 -7.09 -19.23 -37.03
C LEU A 814 -6.09 -20.39 -37.09
N ASN A 815 -4.97 -20.20 -37.85
CA ASN A 815 -3.92 -21.21 -37.91
C ASN A 815 -3.25 -21.45 -36.56
N THR A 816 -3.07 -20.39 -35.73
CA THR A 816 -2.52 -20.52 -34.38
C THR A 816 -3.50 -21.23 -33.46
N ALA A 817 -4.79 -20.84 -33.46
CA ALA A 817 -5.84 -21.45 -32.68
C ALA A 817 -6.01 -22.94 -33.00
N ASP A 818 -6.00 -23.30 -34.30
CA ASP A 818 -6.11 -24.70 -34.75
C ASP A 818 -4.93 -25.56 -34.33
N LYS A 819 -3.72 -24.98 -34.36
CA LYS A 819 -2.51 -25.65 -33.87
C LYS A 819 -2.66 -26.02 -32.40
N TRP A 820 -3.07 -25.07 -31.59
CA TRP A 820 -3.20 -25.27 -30.14
C TRP A 820 -4.38 -26.18 -29.79
N ALA A 821 -5.53 -26.09 -30.49
CA ALA A 821 -6.68 -26.96 -30.25
C ALA A 821 -6.36 -28.45 -30.46
N ARG A 822 -5.39 -28.75 -31.38
CA ARG A 822 -4.93 -30.14 -31.64
C ARG A 822 -3.95 -30.66 -30.59
N SER A 823 -3.15 -29.79 -29.96
CA SER A 823 -2.06 -30.15 -29.04
C SER A 823 -2.37 -29.89 -27.56
N VAL A 824 -3.59 -29.44 -27.22
CA VAL A 824 -3.91 -29.10 -25.82
C VAL A 824 -3.92 -30.34 -24.93
N GLU A 825 -3.08 -30.34 -23.92
CA GLU A 825 -3.08 -31.31 -22.83
C GLU A 825 -4.15 -30.94 -21.81
N LEU A 826 -4.89 -31.94 -21.31
CA LEU A 826 -6.04 -31.71 -20.43
C LEU A 826 -5.67 -31.69 -18.96
N ILE A 827 -4.68 -32.46 -18.55
CA ILE A 827 -4.25 -32.62 -17.15
C ILE A 827 -2.73 -32.63 -17.05
N ASP A 828 -2.19 -31.83 -16.16
CA ASP A 828 -0.84 -31.98 -15.63
C ASP A 828 -0.87 -32.93 -14.41
N SER A 829 -0.11 -34.03 -14.47
CA SER A 829 -0.05 -35.02 -13.39
C SER A 829 0.49 -34.46 -12.07
N SER A 830 1.27 -33.37 -12.13
CA SER A 830 1.81 -32.67 -10.95
C SER A 830 0.78 -31.75 -10.29
N ARG A 831 -0.22 -31.28 -11.06
CA ARG A 831 -1.26 -30.37 -10.61
C ARG A 831 -2.59 -30.68 -11.28
N VAL A 832 -3.38 -31.53 -10.62
CA VAL A 832 -4.70 -31.89 -11.10
C VAL A 832 -5.70 -30.80 -10.78
N ASP A 833 -6.23 -30.10 -11.79
CA ASP A 833 -7.32 -29.13 -11.69
C ASP A 833 -8.40 -29.37 -12.78
N ALA A 834 -9.54 -28.70 -12.64
CA ALA A 834 -10.66 -28.82 -13.56
C ALA A 834 -10.62 -27.77 -14.70
N GLY A 835 -9.52 -27.05 -14.90
CA GLY A 835 -9.42 -25.94 -15.85
C GLY A 835 -9.70 -26.33 -17.31
N PHE A 836 -9.50 -27.58 -17.70
CA PHE A 836 -9.83 -28.06 -19.04
C PHE A 836 -11.34 -27.99 -19.37
N LEU A 837 -12.24 -27.84 -18.39
CA LEU A 837 -13.68 -27.61 -18.63
C LEU A 837 -13.95 -26.32 -19.40
N GLU A 838 -13.04 -25.37 -19.36
CA GLU A 838 -13.09 -24.15 -20.18
C GLU A 838 -13.06 -24.47 -21.69
N LEU A 839 -12.39 -25.55 -22.11
CA LEU A 839 -12.41 -26.02 -23.51
C LEU A 839 -13.83 -26.39 -23.95
N VAL A 840 -14.61 -26.96 -23.04
CA VAL A 840 -16.01 -27.35 -23.33
C VAL A 840 -16.92 -26.10 -23.29
N ARG A 841 -16.78 -25.28 -22.25
CA ARG A 841 -17.58 -24.05 -22.10
C ARG A 841 -17.39 -23.07 -23.27
N LEU A 842 -16.16 -22.93 -23.78
CA LEU A 842 -15.83 -22.03 -24.88
C LEU A 842 -16.02 -22.65 -26.27
N GLY A 843 -16.47 -23.92 -26.36
CA GLY A 843 -16.84 -24.56 -27.62
C GLY A 843 -15.65 -25.15 -28.41
N VAL A 844 -14.50 -25.40 -27.76
CA VAL A 844 -13.31 -25.98 -28.39
C VAL A 844 -13.35 -27.51 -28.40
N LYS A 845 -13.98 -28.15 -27.38
CA LYS A 845 -14.12 -29.59 -27.24
C LYS A 845 -15.58 -29.97 -26.94
N ARG A 846 -16.00 -31.18 -27.35
CA ARG A 846 -17.33 -31.68 -26.99
C ARG A 846 -17.34 -32.19 -25.56
N GLY A 847 -18.43 -31.97 -24.81
CA GLY A 847 -18.57 -32.47 -23.44
C GLY A 847 -18.52 -33.98 -23.31
N ARG A 848 -18.79 -34.72 -24.41
CA ARG A 848 -18.74 -36.18 -24.46
C ARG A 848 -17.48 -36.74 -25.10
N ASP A 849 -16.46 -35.94 -25.37
CA ASP A 849 -15.18 -36.46 -25.86
C ASP A 849 -14.59 -37.41 -24.80
N GLU A 850 -14.06 -38.54 -25.26
CA GLU A 850 -13.51 -39.59 -24.36
C GLU A 850 -12.38 -39.06 -23.49
N ALA A 851 -11.51 -38.22 -24.05
CA ALA A 851 -10.44 -37.58 -23.32
C ALA A 851 -10.96 -36.64 -22.20
N ILE A 852 -12.05 -35.91 -22.44
CA ILE A 852 -12.70 -35.05 -21.42
C ILE A 852 -13.29 -35.94 -20.31
N ILE A 853 -13.96 -37.02 -20.65
CA ILE A 853 -14.56 -37.95 -19.67
C ILE A 853 -13.46 -38.59 -18.80
N GLU A 854 -12.34 -39.01 -19.39
CA GLU A 854 -11.23 -39.56 -18.61
C GLU A 854 -10.57 -38.53 -17.72
N ALA A 855 -10.34 -37.33 -18.21
CA ALA A 855 -9.85 -36.22 -17.41
C ALA A 855 -10.75 -35.91 -16.20
N LEU A 856 -12.08 -35.96 -16.39
CA LEU A 856 -13.04 -35.81 -15.29
C LEU A 856 -12.92 -36.91 -14.23
N ARG A 857 -12.66 -38.16 -14.62
CA ARG A 857 -12.47 -39.25 -13.65
C ARG A 857 -11.22 -39.03 -12.79
N VAL A 858 -10.16 -38.49 -13.39
CA VAL A 858 -8.94 -38.14 -12.67
C VAL A 858 -9.22 -37.00 -11.67
N VAL A 859 -9.87 -35.93 -12.13
CA VAL A 859 -10.24 -34.77 -11.30
C VAL A 859 -11.16 -35.18 -10.15
N ASP A 860 -12.22 -35.96 -10.45
CA ASP A 860 -13.17 -36.37 -9.43
C ASP A 860 -12.53 -37.27 -8.35
N ARG A 861 -11.52 -38.06 -8.71
CA ARG A 861 -10.74 -38.85 -7.76
C ARG A 861 -9.82 -38.01 -6.88
N ALA A 862 -9.23 -36.97 -7.46
CA ALA A 862 -8.19 -36.20 -6.82
C ALA A 862 -8.72 -35.06 -5.92
N ILE A 863 -9.76 -34.34 -6.37
CA ILE A 863 -10.13 -33.05 -5.77
C ILE A 863 -11.64 -32.88 -5.48
N LYS A 864 -12.46 -33.90 -5.68
CA LYS A 864 -13.91 -33.85 -5.36
C LYS A 864 -14.18 -34.20 -3.90
N VAL A 865 -15.07 -33.43 -3.27
CA VAL A 865 -15.61 -33.71 -1.92
C VAL A 865 -17.13 -33.62 -1.96
N MET A 866 -17.78 -34.30 -1.01
CA MET A 866 -19.24 -34.35 -0.88
C MET A 866 -19.71 -33.66 0.42
N PRO A 867 -19.83 -32.32 0.44
CA PRO A 867 -20.53 -31.61 1.52
C PRO A 867 -22.01 -31.99 1.58
N PRO A 868 -22.72 -31.63 2.67
CA PRO A 868 -24.17 -31.85 2.79
C PRO A 868 -24.99 -31.22 1.66
N ALA A 869 -24.51 -30.12 1.08
CA ALA A 869 -25.15 -29.42 -0.03
C ALA A 869 -25.05 -30.17 -1.38
N GLY A 870 -24.06 -31.04 -1.56
CA GLY A 870 -23.76 -31.73 -2.81
C GLY A 870 -22.28 -31.68 -3.17
N GLU A 871 -21.94 -32.13 -4.38
CA GLU A 871 -20.55 -32.21 -4.83
C GLU A 871 -19.90 -30.83 -5.02
N ALA A 872 -18.65 -30.73 -4.55
CA ALA A 872 -17.79 -29.54 -4.68
C ALA A 872 -16.33 -29.94 -4.89
N TRP A 873 -15.52 -29.04 -5.37
CA TRP A 873 -14.13 -29.31 -5.76
C TRP A 873 -13.16 -28.29 -5.14
N TYR A 874 -11.94 -28.73 -4.82
CA TYR A 874 -10.79 -27.86 -4.61
C TYR A 874 -10.35 -27.23 -5.94
N ARG A 875 -9.56 -26.15 -5.90
CA ARG A 875 -8.94 -25.59 -7.12
C ARG A 875 -8.05 -26.63 -7.81
N TYR A 876 -7.22 -27.28 -7.02
CA TYR A 876 -6.30 -28.36 -7.43
C TYR A 876 -5.84 -29.17 -6.20
N ASN A 877 -5.16 -30.28 -6.45
CA ASN A 877 -4.58 -31.12 -5.40
C ASN A 877 -3.44 -30.36 -4.67
N ASN A 878 -3.41 -30.45 -3.32
CA ASN A 878 -2.45 -29.78 -2.44
C ASN A 878 -2.55 -28.24 -2.49
N ASP A 879 -3.71 -27.71 -2.75
CA ASP A 879 -3.99 -26.27 -2.68
C ASP A 879 -3.72 -25.75 -1.25
N THR A 880 -3.03 -24.60 -1.14
CA THR A 880 -2.66 -23.97 0.14
C THR A 880 -3.42 -22.68 0.44
N TYR A 881 -4.29 -22.23 -0.46
CA TYR A 881 -5.04 -20.97 -0.32
C TYR A 881 -6.33 -21.18 0.47
N GLY A 882 -6.27 -21.01 1.78
CA GLY A 882 -7.38 -21.19 2.72
C GLY A 882 -6.91 -21.12 4.17
N GLU A 883 -7.81 -21.27 5.13
CA GLU A 883 -7.48 -21.27 6.55
C GLU A 883 -6.40 -22.30 6.89
N THR A 884 -5.66 -22.04 7.94
CA THR A 884 -4.68 -23.01 8.48
C THR A 884 -5.36 -24.32 8.87
N PRO A 885 -4.62 -25.44 9.02
CA PRO A 885 -5.21 -26.70 9.48
C PRO A 885 -5.96 -26.62 10.80
N SER A 886 -5.57 -25.66 11.68
CA SER A 886 -6.22 -25.38 12.96
C SER A 886 -7.42 -24.42 12.87
N GLY A 887 -7.75 -23.92 11.68
CA GLY A 887 -8.87 -23.00 11.45
C GLY A 887 -8.53 -21.52 11.69
N GLY A 888 -7.25 -21.17 11.82
CA GLY A 888 -6.82 -19.78 11.87
C GLY A 888 -6.83 -19.14 10.47
N ASP A 889 -6.86 -17.81 10.43
CA ASP A 889 -6.84 -17.03 9.19
C ASP A 889 -5.62 -17.36 8.33
N PHE A 890 -5.78 -17.28 7.01
CA PHE A 890 -4.69 -17.43 6.06
C PHE A 890 -3.76 -16.23 6.14
N ASP A 891 -2.47 -16.48 6.34
CA ASP A 891 -1.41 -15.48 6.52
C ASP A 891 -0.54 -15.28 5.25
N GLY A 892 -0.97 -15.86 4.13
CA GLY A 892 -0.21 -15.86 2.87
C GLY A 892 0.84 -16.97 2.75
N ARG A 893 1.03 -17.83 3.77
CA ARG A 893 2.12 -18.83 3.79
C ARG A 893 1.69 -20.26 4.16
N LYS A 894 0.80 -20.40 5.13
CA LYS A 894 0.45 -21.72 5.73
C LYS A 894 -1.05 -21.91 5.77
N GLY A 895 -1.61 -22.33 4.66
CA GLY A 895 -3.03 -22.61 4.56
C GLY A 895 -3.31 -23.99 3.97
N VAL A 896 -4.58 -24.34 3.96
CA VAL A 896 -5.13 -25.52 3.27
C VAL A 896 -6.30 -25.03 2.42
N GLY A 897 -6.24 -25.26 1.12
CA GLY A 897 -7.30 -24.88 0.20
C GLY A 897 -8.64 -25.49 0.60
N ARG A 898 -9.72 -24.72 0.38
CA ARG A 898 -11.08 -25.17 0.65
C ARG A 898 -11.84 -25.35 -0.66
N LEU A 899 -13.08 -25.78 -0.57
CA LEU A 899 -13.91 -26.07 -1.74
C LEU A 899 -14.42 -24.77 -2.36
N TRP A 900 -14.22 -24.63 -3.67
CA TRP A 900 -14.61 -23.44 -4.40
C TRP A 900 -16.01 -23.56 -4.99
N THR A 901 -16.88 -22.64 -4.65
CA THR A 901 -18.29 -22.67 -5.02
C THR A 901 -18.50 -22.48 -6.52
N LEU A 902 -17.67 -21.68 -7.19
CA LEU A 902 -17.74 -21.46 -8.63
C LEU A 902 -17.44 -22.73 -9.43
N LEU A 903 -16.54 -23.61 -8.97
CA LEU A 903 -16.21 -24.86 -9.65
C LEU A 903 -17.40 -25.84 -9.70
N THR A 904 -18.29 -25.78 -8.70
CA THR A 904 -19.58 -26.50 -8.75
C THR A 904 -20.43 -25.97 -9.91
N GLY A 905 -20.43 -24.69 -10.18
CA GLY A 905 -21.14 -24.08 -11.30
C GLY A 905 -20.49 -24.40 -12.66
N GLU A 906 -19.15 -24.29 -12.77
CA GLU A 906 -18.41 -24.71 -13.98
C GLU A 906 -18.69 -26.18 -14.34
N ARG A 907 -18.76 -27.05 -13.33
CA ARG A 907 -19.16 -28.45 -13.53
C ARG A 907 -20.59 -28.56 -14.07
N GLY A 908 -21.52 -27.73 -13.58
CA GLY A 908 -22.90 -27.71 -14.11
C GLY A 908 -22.97 -27.24 -15.56
N GLU A 909 -22.18 -26.24 -15.96
CA GLU A 909 -22.07 -25.79 -17.35
C GLU A 909 -21.52 -26.90 -18.26
N TYR A 910 -20.52 -27.67 -17.80
CA TYR A 910 -20.06 -28.86 -18.49
C TYR A 910 -21.17 -29.91 -18.65
N GLU A 911 -21.93 -30.19 -17.57
CA GLU A 911 -23.00 -31.21 -17.59
C GLU A 911 -24.11 -30.82 -18.56
N ILE A 912 -24.46 -29.53 -18.72
CA ILE A 912 -25.35 -29.02 -19.77
C ILE A 912 -24.77 -29.32 -21.16
N ALA A 913 -23.50 -28.98 -21.40
CA ALA A 913 -22.85 -29.25 -22.70
C ALA A 913 -22.73 -30.77 -23.00
N ALA A 914 -22.63 -31.59 -21.99
CA ALA A 914 -22.68 -33.07 -22.12
C ALA A 914 -24.09 -33.65 -22.22
N GLY A 915 -25.15 -32.81 -22.06
CA GLY A 915 -26.56 -33.23 -22.14
C GLY A 915 -27.12 -33.88 -20.87
N ASP A 916 -26.44 -33.74 -19.71
CA ASP A 916 -26.93 -34.19 -18.40
C ASP A 916 -27.55 -33.01 -17.60
N LEU A 917 -28.74 -32.60 -18.02
CA LEU A 917 -29.49 -31.53 -17.36
C LEU A 917 -29.87 -31.87 -15.91
N GLY A 918 -29.99 -33.19 -15.59
CA GLY A 918 -30.31 -33.64 -14.25
C GLY A 918 -29.16 -33.40 -13.27
N ALA A 919 -27.93 -33.69 -13.67
CA ALA A 919 -26.73 -33.37 -12.91
C ALA A 919 -26.57 -31.84 -12.75
N ALA A 920 -26.70 -31.09 -13.84
CA ALA A 920 -26.58 -29.63 -13.81
C ALA A 920 -27.60 -28.96 -12.85
N ARG A 921 -28.83 -29.46 -12.77
CA ARG A 921 -29.83 -29.01 -11.77
C ARG A 921 -29.35 -29.27 -10.34
N ARG A 922 -28.73 -30.43 -10.08
CA ARG A 922 -28.13 -30.69 -8.75
C ARG A 922 -26.99 -29.71 -8.42
N ARG A 923 -26.17 -29.29 -9.41
CA ARG A 923 -25.12 -28.26 -9.19
C ARG A 923 -25.72 -26.93 -8.82
N LEU A 924 -26.78 -26.48 -9.50
CA LEU A 924 -27.47 -25.23 -9.18
C LEU A 924 -28.05 -25.28 -7.75
N GLU A 925 -28.66 -26.40 -7.35
CA GLU A 925 -29.16 -26.63 -6.00
C GLU A 925 -28.02 -26.54 -4.97
N THR A 926 -26.89 -27.22 -5.25
CA THR A 926 -25.70 -27.21 -4.39
C THR A 926 -25.17 -25.80 -4.21
N MET A 927 -25.03 -25.02 -5.30
CA MET A 927 -24.59 -23.63 -5.21
C MET A 927 -25.54 -22.74 -4.37
N SER A 928 -26.85 -22.97 -4.52
CA SER A 928 -27.86 -22.25 -3.72
C SER A 928 -27.71 -22.53 -2.23
N GLN A 929 -27.38 -23.76 -1.84
CA GLN A 929 -27.20 -24.18 -0.45
C GLN A 929 -25.86 -23.72 0.19
N PHE A 930 -24.88 -23.33 -0.63
CA PHE A 930 -23.64 -22.72 -0.15
C PHE A 930 -23.84 -21.26 0.32
N ALA A 931 -24.89 -20.59 -0.16
CA ALA A 931 -25.20 -19.23 0.29
C ALA A 931 -25.50 -19.17 1.79
N ASN A 932 -25.17 -18.03 2.40
CA ASN A 932 -25.49 -17.74 3.80
C ASN A 932 -26.93 -17.23 3.96
N ASP A 933 -27.32 -16.82 5.17
CA ASP A 933 -28.67 -16.29 5.50
C ASP A 933 -29.01 -14.97 4.78
N GLY A 934 -28.00 -14.23 4.30
CA GLY A 934 -28.17 -13.06 3.42
C GLY A 934 -28.19 -13.39 1.92
N LEU A 935 -28.16 -14.68 1.55
CA LEU A 935 -28.09 -15.19 0.17
C LEU A 935 -26.79 -14.78 -0.56
N MET A 936 -25.70 -14.57 0.19
CA MET A 936 -24.37 -14.29 -0.36
C MET A 936 -23.63 -15.60 -0.61
N ILE A 937 -23.18 -15.85 -1.84
CA ILE A 937 -22.41 -17.05 -2.19
C ILE A 937 -20.92 -16.73 -1.94
N PRO A 938 -20.24 -17.52 -1.08
CA PRO A 938 -18.84 -17.31 -0.76
C PRO A 938 -17.92 -17.80 -1.89
N GLU A 939 -16.66 -17.38 -1.83
CA GLU A 939 -15.57 -17.94 -2.61
C GLU A 939 -15.36 -19.41 -2.26
N GLN A 940 -15.19 -19.69 -0.95
CA GLN A 940 -14.88 -21.02 -0.45
C GLN A 940 -15.86 -21.47 0.64
N VAL A 941 -16.06 -22.78 0.72
CA VAL A 941 -16.81 -23.45 1.80
C VAL A 941 -15.94 -24.48 2.51
N TRP A 942 -16.22 -24.69 3.80
CA TRP A 942 -15.46 -25.62 4.64
C TRP A 942 -15.59 -27.08 4.15
N ASP A 943 -14.46 -27.77 4.08
CA ASP A 943 -14.25 -29.01 3.32
C ASP A 943 -14.40 -30.30 4.12
N ARG A 944 -14.61 -30.24 5.44
CA ARG A 944 -14.61 -31.45 6.28
C ARG A 944 -15.59 -31.35 7.45
N ARG A 945 -16.01 -32.55 7.96
CA ARG A 945 -16.98 -32.67 9.06
C ARG A 945 -16.39 -32.22 10.40
N ASN A 946 -15.13 -32.59 10.68
CA ASN A 946 -14.46 -32.24 11.90
C ASN A 946 -13.82 -30.85 11.74
N SER A 947 -14.43 -29.85 12.33
CA SER A 947 -13.92 -28.50 12.32
C SER A 947 -13.14 -28.22 13.61
N PRO A 948 -11.97 -27.55 13.52
CA PRO A 948 -11.22 -27.11 14.70
C PRO A 948 -11.90 -25.95 15.44
N SER A 949 -12.91 -25.33 14.83
CA SER A 949 -13.65 -24.20 15.38
C SER A 949 -15.16 -24.35 15.16
N PRO A 950 -16.00 -24.01 16.14
CA PRO A 950 -17.45 -23.93 15.97
C PRO A 950 -17.93 -22.96 14.87
N ALA A 951 -17.07 -22.03 14.47
CA ALA A 951 -17.35 -21.03 13.43
C ALA A 951 -17.46 -21.68 12.04
N PHE A 952 -16.76 -22.79 11.79
CA PHE A 952 -16.78 -23.48 10.49
C PHE A 952 -17.68 -24.70 10.53
N LYS A 953 -18.57 -24.78 9.54
CA LYS A 953 -19.47 -25.92 9.36
C LYS A 953 -19.26 -26.51 7.97
N PHE A 954 -19.21 -27.84 7.84
CA PHE A 954 -19.02 -28.53 6.59
C PHE A 954 -20.00 -28.04 5.51
N GLY A 955 -19.48 -27.54 4.39
CA GLY A 955 -20.26 -26.99 3.28
C GLY A 955 -20.83 -25.58 3.52
N LYS A 956 -20.37 -24.86 4.56
CA LYS A 956 -20.70 -23.44 4.79
C LYS A 956 -19.49 -22.54 4.59
N GLY A 957 -19.74 -21.26 4.30
CA GLY A 957 -18.70 -20.28 4.02
C GLY A 957 -17.61 -20.22 5.08
N THR A 958 -16.41 -19.88 4.66
CA THR A 958 -15.20 -19.75 5.47
C THR A 958 -14.89 -18.26 5.72
N GLY A 959 -13.65 -17.93 6.11
CA GLY A 959 -13.14 -16.55 6.19
C GLY A 959 -12.77 -15.96 4.83
N SER A 960 -13.02 -16.65 3.71
CA SER A 960 -12.79 -16.20 2.35
C SER A 960 -13.78 -15.13 1.89
N ALA A 961 -13.56 -14.57 0.70
CA ALA A 961 -14.39 -13.48 0.14
C ALA A 961 -15.88 -13.87 0.04
N THR A 962 -16.76 -13.06 0.62
CA THR A 962 -18.22 -13.25 0.55
C THR A 962 -18.91 -11.88 0.48
N PRO A 963 -19.80 -11.62 -0.53
CA PRO A 963 -20.01 -12.45 -1.72
C PRO A 963 -18.80 -12.38 -2.67
N LEU A 964 -18.58 -13.42 -3.47
CA LEU A 964 -17.66 -13.35 -4.61
C LEU A 964 -18.46 -13.06 -5.89
N ALA A 965 -18.06 -12.01 -6.63
CA ALA A 965 -18.73 -11.61 -7.87
C ALA A 965 -18.76 -12.74 -8.90
N TRP A 966 -17.66 -13.47 -9.08
CA TRP A 966 -17.57 -14.61 -9.98
C TRP A 966 -18.55 -15.73 -9.59
N SER A 967 -18.65 -16.08 -8.30
CA SER A 967 -19.61 -17.10 -7.81
C SER A 967 -21.07 -16.68 -8.03
N MET A 968 -21.39 -15.38 -7.81
CA MET A 968 -22.71 -14.83 -8.09
C MET A 968 -23.03 -14.84 -9.59
N ALA A 969 -22.07 -14.47 -10.43
CA ALA A 969 -22.21 -14.55 -11.89
C ALA A 969 -22.38 -15.98 -12.38
N GLN A 970 -21.63 -16.92 -11.83
CA GLN A 970 -21.71 -18.34 -12.14
C GLN A 970 -23.10 -18.91 -11.84
N PHE A 971 -23.68 -18.53 -10.69
CA PHE A 971 -25.04 -18.95 -10.33
C PHE A 971 -26.11 -18.46 -11.34
N ILE A 972 -26.00 -17.19 -11.76
CA ILE A 972 -26.91 -16.59 -12.76
C ILE A 972 -26.80 -17.32 -14.10
N ARG A 973 -25.57 -17.53 -14.58
CA ARG A 973 -25.34 -18.23 -15.86
C ARG A 973 -25.90 -19.63 -15.82
N LEU A 974 -25.54 -20.42 -14.80
CA LEU A 974 -26.01 -21.80 -14.68
C LEU A 974 -27.56 -21.89 -14.63
N ALA A 975 -28.22 -20.98 -13.89
CA ALA A 975 -29.68 -20.97 -13.82
C ALA A 975 -30.35 -20.67 -15.18
N LEU A 976 -29.76 -19.72 -15.96
CA LEU A 976 -30.29 -19.37 -17.27
C LEU A 976 -29.88 -20.40 -18.35
N ASN A 977 -28.69 -20.98 -18.26
CA ASN A 977 -28.24 -22.05 -19.14
C ASN A 977 -29.13 -23.29 -19.00
N LEU A 978 -29.53 -23.63 -17.77
CA LEU A 978 -30.53 -24.70 -17.51
C LEU A 978 -31.90 -24.38 -18.09
N LYS A 979 -32.35 -23.13 -17.99
CA LYS A 979 -33.60 -22.68 -18.57
C LYS A 979 -33.62 -22.81 -20.10
N HIS A 980 -32.48 -22.53 -20.75
CA HIS A 980 -32.32 -22.58 -22.19
C HIS A 980 -31.71 -23.89 -22.69
N GLU A 981 -31.40 -24.82 -21.79
CA GLU A 981 -30.80 -26.14 -22.03
C GLU A 981 -29.49 -26.09 -22.85
N ARG A 982 -28.79 -24.99 -22.77
CA ARG A 982 -27.50 -24.72 -23.43
C ARG A 982 -26.70 -23.65 -22.71
N ASN A 983 -25.39 -23.64 -22.88
CA ASN A 983 -24.54 -22.58 -22.42
C ASN A 983 -24.67 -21.36 -23.31
N LEU A 984 -25.21 -20.26 -22.77
CA LEU A 984 -25.48 -19.02 -23.50
C LEU A 984 -24.19 -18.21 -23.80
N GLU A 985 -23.14 -18.45 -23.02
CA GLU A 985 -21.85 -17.78 -23.15
C GLU A 985 -20.87 -18.47 -24.10
N THR A 986 -21.20 -19.62 -24.66
CA THR A 986 -20.37 -20.31 -25.67
C THR A 986 -20.34 -19.49 -26.96
N PRO A 987 -19.14 -19.05 -27.45
CA PRO A 987 -19.07 -18.28 -28.69
C PRO A 987 -19.44 -19.15 -29.89
N GLU A 988 -20.46 -18.72 -30.63
CA GLU A 988 -21.01 -19.46 -31.77
C GLU A 988 -19.93 -19.82 -32.79
N VAL A 989 -19.08 -18.87 -33.20
CA VAL A 989 -18.02 -19.08 -34.17
C VAL A 989 -16.98 -20.11 -33.73
N VAL A 990 -16.71 -20.25 -32.43
CA VAL A 990 -15.78 -21.24 -31.90
C VAL A 990 -16.43 -22.63 -31.94
N ALA A 991 -17.68 -22.72 -31.51
CA ALA A 991 -18.44 -23.98 -31.56
C ALA A 991 -18.64 -24.48 -33.02
N GLU A 992 -18.97 -23.58 -33.94
CA GLU A 992 -19.08 -23.92 -35.37
C GLU A 992 -17.78 -24.44 -35.94
N ARG A 993 -16.62 -23.85 -35.55
CA ARG A 993 -15.31 -24.29 -36.04
C ARG A 993 -14.89 -25.67 -35.52
N TYR A 994 -15.14 -25.99 -34.29
CA TYR A 994 -14.58 -27.18 -33.65
C TYR A 994 -15.60 -28.28 -33.32
N LEU A 995 -16.88 -27.92 -33.19
CA LEU A 995 -17.91 -28.94 -32.85
C LEU A 995 -18.78 -29.38 -34.02
N SER A 996 -18.72 -28.66 -35.17
CA SER A 996 -19.54 -29.03 -36.35
C SER A 996 -18.90 -30.10 -37.25
N LYS A 997 -17.67 -30.53 -36.97
CA LYS A 997 -16.92 -31.53 -37.73
C LYS A 997 -17.09 -32.93 -37.14
#